data_03dd65838696996cae1961a740b8a557
#
_entry.id   03dd65838696996cae1961a740b8a557
#
_cell.length_a   1.000
_cell.length_b   1.000
_cell.length_c   1.000
_cell.angle_alpha   90.00
_cell.angle_beta   90.00
_cell.angle_gamma   90.00
#
_symmetry.space_group_name_H-M   'P 1'
#
loop_
_entity.id
_entity.type
_entity.pdbx_description
1 polymer ?
#
loop_
_entity_poly.entity_id
_entity_poly.type
_entity_poly.pdbx_seq_one_letter_code
_entity_poly.pdbx_strand_id
1 'polypeptide(L)'
;MTPKGNRATNAKTDAPAKDNCQLSTVNYQLLLHKYWGFPDFRGIQREIIESIGAGKDTLGLMPTGGGKSLTFQVPALAQYGVCIVITPLIALMRDQVEHLRQLGIRAAAIHSDMKREEIVTILDNCVLGGVKILYISPERLSSELFQVKLRHMKVSFITVDEAHCISQWGYDFRPSYLEIAKIRDLIASNTKHIPILALTATATPRVVEDIQNRLGFAEKNVFSMSFERKNLAYIVRTATDKQQELIHILKSTQGTAIVYVTSRARSKETAQLLCDNGLSATFFHAGLDPEVKSQRQTAWQKDEVRIIVATNAFGMGIDKPDVRIVIHLDCPSSIEAYFQEAGRAGRDGKKAFAVLLYNDSDEHKLQKRINDSYPEKAYIQQVYESLAYYYQVGVGSGANSTFEFPIEKFCFTYKFFPIQVDSALQILMRAGYIEYERDPDASARVKFLLNRHELYRLDETEKQENAVITALLRNYGNLFIDYAYIDERYIADQAGLDLNQVYQTLKTLTQKNILHFVPRRKTPYITYVRNREDGANIVLSKEVYEDRKEQFAQRIKAMIDYVKNDNVCRSRMLLNYFGEKRTTDCGHCDVCLSKRHNPQMKSDEKTARQQIIQLLSDKQKHHITELKNILLSSDIIDTVMEEMINDEQIYIQGAYLFME
;
A
#
# COMPACT_ATOMS: atom_id res chain seq x y z
N MET A 1 -27.57 85.14 -39.17
CA MET A 1 -28.96 84.72 -39.08
C MET A 1 -29.03 83.26 -38.73
N THR A 2 -29.56 82.95 -37.59
CA THR A 2 -30.04 81.73 -36.94
C THR A 2 -30.70 80.68 -37.86
N PRO A 3 -31.03 79.44 -37.45
CA PRO A 3 -31.04 78.90 -36.09
C PRO A 3 -30.57 77.44 -35.93
N LYS A 4 -30.21 77.13 -34.71
CA LYS A 4 -30.62 76.07 -33.77
C LYS A 4 -31.12 74.71 -34.29
N GLY A 5 -30.50 73.65 -33.84
CA GLY A 5 -31.07 72.31 -33.83
C GLY A 5 -30.44 71.50 -32.71
N ASN A 6 -31.09 71.37 -31.56
CA ASN A 6 -30.76 70.44 -30.45
C ASN A 6 -30.92 68.99 -30.89
N ARG A 7 -29.98 68.20 -30.60
CA ARG A 7 -30.16 66.72 -30.49
C ARG A 7 -29.55 66.23 -29.19
N ALA A 8 -30.40 65.79 -28.32
CA ALA A 8 -30.10 65.06 -27.12
C ALA A 8 -29.47 63.67 -27.49
N THR A 9 -28.32 63.42 -27.02
CA THR A 9 -27.71 62.09 -27.11
C THR A 9 -28.03 61.33 -25.82
N ASN A 10 -28.87 60.29 -25.94
CA ASN A 10 -29.09 59.27 -24.92
C ASN A 10 -27.79 58.44 -24.73
N ALA A 11 -27.16 58.63 -23.59
CA ALA A 11 -26.12 57.69 -23.12
C ALA A 11 -26.79 56.40 -22.66
N LYS A 12 -26.63 55.34 -23.45
CA LYS A 12 -26.87 53.97 -22.98
C LYS A 12 -25.66 53.55 -22.15
N THR A 13 -25.90 53.34 -20.88
CA THR A 13 -24.98 52.66 -19.97
C THR A 13 -24.92 51.20 -20.38
N ASP A 14 -23.80 50.80 -21.02
CA ASP A 14 -23.47 49.41 -21.24
C ASP A 14 -23.10 48.78 -19.89
N ALA A 15 -23.97 47.89 -19.39
CA ALA A 15 -23.65 46.97 -18.30
C ALA A 15 -22.60 45.97 -18.81
N PRO A 16 -21.58 45.58 -17.97
CA PRO A 16 -20.59 44.61 -18.40
C PRO A 16 -21.27 43.27 -18.68
N ALA A 17 -21.02 42.75 -19.87
CA ALA A 17 -21.40 41.40 -20.27
C ALA A 17 -20.93 40.39 -19.21
N LYS A 18 -21.88 39.71 -18.63
CA LYS A 18 -21.60 38.50 -17.86
C LYS A 18 -20.93 37.52 -18.82
N ASP A 19 -19.65 37.26 -18.63
CA ASP A 19 -18.94 36.13 -19.22
C ASP A 19 -19.68 34.83 -18.84
N ASN A 20 -20.60 34.43 -19.69
CA ASN A 20 -21.13 33.09 -19.75
C ASN A 20 -20.02 32.23 -20.35
N CYS A 21 -19.05 31.83 -19.51
CA CYS A 21 -18.15 30.72 -19.81
C CYS A 21 -19.02 29.46 -19.86
N GLN A 22 -19.56 29.17 -21.03
CA GLN A 22 -20.08 27.84 -21.35
C GLN A 22 -18.92 26.88 -21.16
N LEU A 23 -18.93 26.13 -20.05
CA LEU A 23 -18.14 24.96 -19.85
C LEU A 23 -18.38 24.05 -21.06
N SER A 24 -17.45 24.08 -22.04
CA SER A 24 -17.41 23.10 -23.09
C SER A 24 -17.29 21.75 -22.38
N THR A 25 -18.34 20.93 -22.48
CA THR A 25 -18.36 19.56 -21.94
C THR A 25 -17.14 18.82 -22.50
N VAL A 26 -16.12 18.63 -21.68
CA VAL A 26 -14.91 17.92 -22.08
C VAL A 26 -15.31 16.50 -22.43
N ASN A 27 -15.08 16.10 -23.68
CA ASN A 27 -15.41 14.74 -24.12
C ASN A 27 -14.29 13.77 -23.71
N TYR A 28 -14.39 13.21 -22.51
CA TYR A 28 -13.44 12.23 -21.97
C TYR A 28 -13.33 10.98 -22.87
N GLN A 29 -14.39 10.62 -23.58
CA GLN A 29 -14.39 9.46 -24.47
C GLN A 29 -13.52 9.67 -25.71
N LEU A 30 -13.47 10.88 -26.24
CA LEU A 30 -12.54 11.22 -27.33
C LEU A 30 -11.09 11.11 -26.89
N LEU A 31 -10.77 11.54 -25.66
CA LEU A 31 -9.42 11.37 -25.10
C LEU A 31 -9.06 9.90 -24.91
N LEU A 32 -9.99 9.10 -24.39
CA LEU A 32 -9.80 7.65 -24.21
C LEU A 32 -9.48 6.99 -25.56
N HIS A 33 -10.30 7.27 -26.58
CA HIS A 33 -10.11 6.71 -27.92
C HIS A 33 -8.80 7.19 -28.56
N LYS A 34 -8.47 8.48 -28.45
CA LYS A 34 -7.26 9.07 -29.06
C LYS A 34 -5.98 8.46 -28.52
N TYR A 35 -5.85 8.29 -27.21
CA TYR A 35 -4.59 7.89 -26.58
C TYR A 35 -4.50 6.37 -26.33
N TRP A 36 -5.59 5.71 -25.99
CA TRP A 36 -5.60 4.28 -25.65
C TRP A 36 -6.32 3.39 -26.67
N GLY A 37 -7.02 3.97 -27.63
CA GLY A 37 -7.74 3.23 -28.66
C GLY A 37 -9.01 2.51 -28.17
N PHE A 38 -9.41 2.73 -26.92
CA PHE A 38 -10.61 2.10 -26.37
C PHE A 38 -11.87 2.84 -26.79
N PRO A 39 -12.95 2.12 -27.20
CA PRO A 39 -14.18 2.75 -27.66
C PRO A 39 -15.01 3.33 -26.52
N ASP A 40 -14.97 2.76 -25.33
CA ASP A 40 -15.74 3.20 -24.16
C ASP A 40 -15.07 2.83 -22.82
N PHE A 41 -15.52 3.47 -21.76
CA PHE A 41 -15.13 3.19 -20.38
C PHE A 41 -15.74 1.87 -19.88
N ARG A 42 -15.06 1.23 -18.92
CA ARG A 42 -15.52 -0.01 -18.30
C ARG A 42 -16.03 0.23 -16.88
N GLY A 43 -17.13 -0.45 -16.54
CA GLY A 43 -17.71 -0.38 -15.19
C GLY A 43 -17.92 1.07 -14.75
N ILE A 44 -17.42 1.42 -13.56
CA ILE A 44 -17.58 2.73 -12.92
C ILE A 44 -16.51 3.77 -13.31
N GLN A 45 -15.71 3.52 -14.35
CA GLN A 45 -14.64 4.46 -14.74
C GLN A 45 -15.20 5.82 -15.14
N ARG A 46 -16.31 5.84 -15.89
CA ARG A 46 -16.96 7.07 -16.35
C ARG A 46 -17.43 7.93 -15.18
N GLU A 47 -18.10 7.33 -14.22
CA GLU A 47 -18.66 8.02 -13.04
C GLU A 47 -17.53 8.61 -12.17
N ILE A 48 -16.43 7.88 -11.98
CA ILE A 48 -15.25 8.39 -11.26
C ILE A 48 -14.64 9.58 -12.02
N ILE A 49 -14.46 9.47 -13.34
CA ILE A 49 -13.87 10.51 -14.19
C ILE A 49 -14.73 11.79 -14.16
N GLU A 50 -16.03 11.65 -14.28
CA GLU A 50 -16.98 12.76 -14.24
C GLU A 50 -17.00 13.41 -12.84
N SER A 51 -16.95 12.61 -11.77
CA SER A 51 -16.93 13.09 -10.39
C SER A 51 -15.68 13.93 -10.09
N ILE A 52 -14.49 13.41 -10.41
CA ILE A 52 -13.24 14.16 -10.20
C ILE A 52 -13.15 15.35 -11.17
N GLY A 53 -13.68 15.20 -12.37
CA GLY A 53 -13.79 16.26 -13.36
C GLY A 53 -14.68 17.42 -12.93
N ALA A 54 -15.71 17.14 -12.14
CA ALA A 54 -16.58 18.12 -11.50
C ALA A 54 -15.97 18.78 -10.25
N GLY A 55 -14.74 18.42 -9.87
CA GLY A 55 -14.04 18.99 -8.71
C GLY A 55 -14.44 18.39 -7.37
N LYS A 56 -15.02 17.17 -7.36
CA LYS A 56 -15.42 16.48 -6.13
C LYS A 56 -14.34 15.54 -5.65
N ASP A 57 -14.12 15.48 -4.33
CA ASP A 57 -13.34 14.40 -3.71
C ASP A 57 -14.02 13.07 -4.03
N THR A 58 -13.24 12.08 -4.47
CA THR A 58 -13.79 10.85 -5.01
C THR A 58 -12.98 9.65 -4.53
N LEU A 59 -13.65 8.63 -3.99
CA LEU A 59 -13.03 7.35 -3.67
C LEU A 59 -13.54 6.28 -4.64
N GLY A 60 -12.62 5.67 -5.38
CA GLY A 60 -12.90 4.56 -6.30
C GLY A 60 -12.43 3.22 -5.72
N LEU A 61 -13.40 2.32 -5.46
CA LEU A 61 -13.12 0.94 -5.09
C LEU A 61 -13.20 0.07 -6.34
N MET A 62 -12.04 -0.32 -6.86
CA MET A 62 -11.94 -1.04 -8.11
C MET A 62 -11.01 -2.24 -7.96
N PRO A 63 -11.39 -3.45 -8.37
CA PRO A 63 -10.52 -4.62 -8.27
C PRO A 63 -9.24 -4.45 -9.09
N THR A 64 -8.24 -5.27 -8.79
CA THR A 64 -7.02 -5.35 -9.62
C THR A 64 -7.38 -5.74 -11.05
N GLY A 65 -6.82 -5.01 -12.04
CA GLY A 65 -7.20 -5.18 -13.45
C GLY A 65 -8.48 -4.44 -13.86
N GLY A 66 -9.16 -3.73 -12.96
CA GLY A 66 -10.34 -2.89 -13.25
C GLY A 66 -10.04 -1.60 -14.02
N GLY A 67 -8.77 -1.33 -14.35
CA GLY A 67 -8.37 -0.14 -15.11
C GLY A 67 -8.33 1.15 -14.29
N LYS A 68 -7.91 1.07 -13.02
CA LYS A 68 -7.76 2.21 -12.10
C LYS A 68 -6.97 3.37 -12.71
N SER A 69 -5.90 3.11 -13.44
CA SER A 69 -5.02 4.15 -14.00
C SER A 69 -5.77 5.09 -14.96
N LEU A 70 -6.69 4.60 -15.77
CA LEU A 70 -7.48 5.42 -16.70
C LEU A 70 -8.34 6.45 -15.98
N THR A 71 -8.80 6.16 -14.75
CA THR A 71 -9.70 7.04 -14.00
C THR A 71 -9.04 8.36 -13.57
N PHE A 72 -7.71 8.43 -13.53
CA PHE A 72 -6.99 9.68 -13.31
C PHE A 72 -6.22 10.16 -14.55
N GLN A 73 -5.76 9.28 -15.41
CA GLN A 73 -4.99 9.66 -16.61
C GLN A 73 -5.86 10.45 -17.61
N VAL A 74 -7.08 9.99 -17.85
CA VAL A 74 -8.00 10.66 -18.77
C VAL A 74 -8.41 12.06 -18.28
N PRO A 75 -8.92 12.26 -17.05
CA PRO A 75 -9.26 13.60 -16.56
C PRO A 75 -8.03 14.49 -16.38
N ALA A 76 -6.84 13.95 -16.10
CA ALA A 76 -5.62 14.73 -16.07
C ALA A 76 -5.34 15.40 -17.43
N LEU A 77 -5.56 14.71 -18.54
CA LEU A 77 -5.35 15.28 -19.88
C LEU A 77 -6.37 16.37 -20.22
N ALA A 78 -7.55 16.26 -19.67
CA ALA A 78 -8.66 17.18 -19.93
C ALA A 78 -8.56 18.51 -19.15
N GLN A 79 -8.02 18.45 -17.94
CA GLN A 79 -7.96 19.59 -17.02
C GLN A 79 -6.66 20.40 -17.21
N TYR A 80 -6.71 21.69 -16.88
CA TYR A 80 -5.54 22.55 -16.86
C TYR A 80 -4.72 22.29 -15.57
N GLY A 81 -3.40 22.22 -15.72
CA GLY A 81 -2.47 21.97 -14.61
C GLY A 81 -1.92 20.54 -14.59
N VAL A 82 -1.23 20.22 -13.52
CA VAL A 82 -0.55 18.96 -13.27
C VAL A 82 -1.42 18.07 -12.36
N CYS A 83 -1.62 16.81 -12.74
CA CYS A 83 -2.15 15.78 -11.82
C CYS A 83 -0.98 15.18 -11.03
N ILE A 84 -1.04 15.24 -9.71
CA ILE A 84 -0.05 14.62 -8.82
C ILE A 84 -0.56 13.24 -8.42
N VAL A 85 0.19 12.19 -8.77
CA VAL A 85 -0.16 10.80 -8.47
C VAL A 85 0.77 10.29 -7.37
N ILE A 86 0.23 10.04 -6.19
CA ILE A 86 0.96 9.51 -5.05
C ILE A 86 0.79 8.00 -5.04
N THR A 87 1.90 7.27 -5.17
CA THR A 87 1.90 5.79 -5.19
C THR A 87 3.15 5.25 -4.49
N PRO A 88 3.06 4.11 -3.79
CA PRO A 88 4.15 3.63 -2.94
C PRO A 88 5.23 2.85 -3.69
N LEU A 89 5.08 2.65 -5.01
CA LEU A 89 5.87 1.69 -5.77
C LEU A 89 6.67 2.35 -6.89
N ILE A 90 7.98 2.43 -6.71
CA ILE A 90 8.91 3.03 -7.69
C ILE A 90 8.86 2.29 -9.04
N ALA A 91 8.84 0.96 -9.03
CA ALA A 91 8.79 0.16 -10.26
C ALA A 91 7.51 0.49 -11.08
N LEU A 92 6.36 0.53 -10.40
CA LEU A 92 5.09 0.89 -11.04
C LEU A 92 5.11 2.33 -11.61
N MET A 93 5.71 3.28 -10.87
CA MET A 93 5.86 4.66 -11.38
C MET A 93 6.65 4.70 -12.69
N ARG A 94 7.77 3.98 -12.76
CA ARG A 94 8.62 3.92 -13.96
C ARG A 94 7.86 3.33 -15.14
N ASP A 95 7.22 2.18 -14.95
CA ASP A 95 6.44 1.50 -15.99
C ASP A 95 5.28 2.39 -16.50
N GLN A 96 4.56 3.04 -15.59
CA GLN A 96 3.46 3.95 -15.95
C GLN A 96 3.96 5.18 -16.71
N VAL A 97 5.05 5.80 -16.26
CA VAL A 97 5.63 6.98 -16.93
C VAL A 97 6.15 6.61 -18.32
N GLU A 98 6.83 5.48 -18.46
CA GLU A 98 7.32 5.01 -19.74
C GLU A 98 6.16 4.74 -20.71
N HIS A 99 5.14 4.03 -20.29
CA HIS A 99 3.93 3.78 -21.08
C HIS A 99 3.24 5.09 -21.52
N LEU A 100 3.06 6.04 -20.60
CA LEU A 100 2.46 7.33 -20.95
C LEU A 100 3.29 8.13 -21.94
N ARG A 101 4.62 8.09 -21.83
CA ARG A 101 5.52 8.75 -22.79
C ARG A 101 5.45 8.11 -24.17
N GLN A 102 5.33 6.80 -24.27
CA GLN A 102 5.10 6.09 -25.54
C GLN A 102 3.78 6.51 -26.20
N LEU A 103 2.76 6.85 -25.41
CA LEU A 103 1.50 7.43 -25.90
C LEU A 103 1.60 8.94 -26.24
N GLY A 104 2.77 9.54 -26.10
CA GLY A 104 2.97 10.98 -26.34
C GLY A 104 2.47 11.89 -25.19
N ILE A 105 2.20 11.33 -24.01
CA ILE A 105 1.74 12.06 -22.84
C ILE A 105 2.94 12.48 -21.98
N ARG A 106 3.01 13.77 -21.61
CA ARG A 106 4.08 14.34 -20.80
C ARG A 106 3.94 13.92 -19.34
N ALA A 107 4.58 12.83 -18.96
CA ALA A 107 4.61 12.28 -17.61
C ALA A 107 6.04 12.25 -17.05
N ALA A 108 6.15 12.40 -15.73
CA ALA A 108 7.40 12.31 -14.99
C ALA A 108 7.19 11.58 -13.65
N ALA A 109 8.26 11.02 -13.09
CA ALA A 109 8.26 10.42 -11.76
C ALA A 109 9.37 11.01 -10.90
N ILE A 110 9.12 11.14 -9.59
CA ILE A 110 10.12 11.51 -8.58
C ILE A 110 10.12 10.44 -7.50
N HIS A 111 11.28 9.80 -7.32
CA HIS A 111 11.46 8.72 -6.34
C HIS A 111 12.83 8.81 -5.63
N SER A 112 13.08 7.92 -4.67
CA SER A 112 14.27 7.96 -3.81
C SER A 112 15.60 7.82 -4.55
N ASP A 113 15.62 7.04 -5.64
CA ASP A 113 16.87 6.69 -6.35
C ASP A 113 17.36 7.78 -7.32
N MET A 114 16.63 8.91 -7.42
CA MET A 114 16.95 9.99 -8.37
C MET A 114 17.95 10.99 -7.79
N LYS A 115 18.81 11.53 -8.66
CA LYS A 115 19.71 12.63 -8.31
C LYS A 115 18.92 13.92 -8.11
N ARG A 116 19.45 14.79 -7.26
CA ARG A 116 18.80 16.06 -6.92
C ARG A 116 18.58 16.97 -8.12
N GLU A 117 19.55 17.06 -9.01
CA GLU A 117 19.47 17.90 -10.22
C GLU A 117 18.33 17.45 -11.14
N GLU A 118 18.13 16.14 -11.25
CA GLU A 118 17.02 15.55 -12.00
C GLU A 118 15.68 15.91 -11.38
N ILE A 119 15.58 15.80 -10.03
CA ILE A 119 14.37 16.16 -9.28
C ILE A 119 14.05 17.64 -9.46
N VAL A 120 15.04 18.54 -9.32
CA VAL A 120 14.85 19.99 -9.52
C VAL A 120 14.36 20.26 -10.93
N THR A 121 14.99 19.67 -11.94
CA THR A 121 14.59 19.83 -13.35
C THR A 121 13.14 19.40 -13.60
N ILE A 122 12.73 18.26 -13.03
CA ILE A 122 11.34 17.78 -13.16
C ILE A 122 10.37 18.73 -12.47
N LEU A 123 10.70 19.19 -11.25
CA LEU A 123 9.84 20.10 -10.50
C LEU A 123 9.70 21.45 -11.19
N ASP A 124 10.78 21.98 -11.78
CA ASP A 124 10.75 23.21 -12.57
C ASP A 124 9.90 23.04 -13.83
N ASN A 125 10.02 21.92 -14.51
CA ASN A 125 9.14 21.58 -15.64
C ASN A 125 7.66 21.47 -15.22
N CYS A 126 7.37 21.00 -14.01
CA CYS A 126 5.98 20.99 -13.47
C CYS A 126 5.46 22.42 -13.24
N VAL A 127 6.27 23.31 -12.66
CA VAL A 127 5.92 24.72 -12.46
C VAL A 127 5.65 25.43 -13.78
N LEU A 128 6.47 25.16 -14.80
CA LEU A 128 6.34 25.72 -16.15
C LEU A 128 5.24 25.08 -17.02
N GLY A 129 4.54 24.05 -16.50
CA GLY A 129 3.48 23.34 -17.22
C GLY A 129 4.00 22.34 -18.27
N GLY A 130 5.26 21.99 -18.24
CA GLY A 130 5.90 20.99 -19.11
C GLY A 130 5.51 19.53 -18.79
N VAL A 131 4.97 19.26 -17.60
CA VAL A 131 4.53 17.95 -17.15
C VAL A 131 3.01 17.95 -16.93
N LYS A 132 2.34 16.90 -17.35
CA LYS A 132 0.88 16.75 -17.21
C LYS A 132 0.49 15.81 -16.07
N ILE A 133 1.28 14.75 -15.87
CA ILE A 133 1.10 13.77 -14.80
C ILE A 133 2.43 13.58 -14.09
N LEU A 134 2.47 13.89 -12.80
CA LEU A 134 3.64 13.71 -11.95
C LEU A 134 3.39 12.57 -10.96
N TYR A 135 4.13 11.49 -11.08
CA TYR A 135 4.16 10.43 -10.07
C TYR A 135 5.17 10.75 -8.99
N ILE A 136 4.80 10.54 -7.73
CA ILE A 136 5.68 10.83 -6.60
C ILE A 136 5.50 9.77 -5.50
N SER A 137 6.61 9.38 -4.85
CA SER A 137 6.53 8.51 -3.68
C SER A 137 6.08 9.30 -2.44
N PRO A 138 5.32 8.68 -1.53
CA PRO A 138 4.76 9.37 -0.37
C PRO A 138 5.84 9.95 0.56
N GLU A 139 7.04 9.35 0.61
CA GLU A 139 8.17 9.83 1.42
C GLU A 139 8.71 11.20 0.94
N ARG A 140 8.49 11.53 -0.33
CA ARG A 140 8.92 12.82 -0.90
C ARG A 140 7.99 13.99 -0.58
N LEU A 141 6.81 13.71 -0.05
CA LEU A 141 5.82 14.75 0.26
C LEU A 141 6.29 15.69 1.39
N SER A 142 7.08 15.20 2.32
CA SER A 142 7.68 15.98 3.40
C SER A 142 8.93 16.76 2.96
N SER A 143 9.44 16.54 1.74
CA SER A 143 10.60 17.26 1.22
C SER A 143 10.28 18.74 1.03
N GLU A 144 11.05 19.63 1.67
CA GLU A 144 10.88 21.08 1.55
C GLU A 144 11.02 21.56 0.11
N LEU A 145 11.98 21.02 -0.64
CA LEU A 145 12.14 21.33 -2.05
C LEU A 145 10.84 21.09 -2.83
N PHE A 146 10.20 19.95 -2.60
CA PHE A 146 8.92 19.63 -3.21
C PHE A 146 7.83 20.61 -2.77
N GLN A 147 7.70 20.88 -1.47
CA GLN A 147 6.68 21.76 -0.91
C GLN A 147 6.82 23.21 -1.39
N VAL A 148 8.05 23.72 -1.50
CA VAL A 148 8.32 25.07 -2.04
C VAL A 148 7.90 25.14 -3.51
N LYS A 149 8.29 24.17 -4.33
CA LYS A 149 7.91 24.14 -5.75
C LYS A 149 6.41 23.92 -5.95
N LEU A 150 5.80 23.09 -5.10
CA LEU A 150 4.37 22.79 -5.12
C LEU A 150 3.50 24.06 -4.99
N ARG A 151 3.89 25.01 -4.14
CA ARG A 151 3.20 26.31 -3.98
C ARG A 151 3.12 27.13 -5.28
N HIS A 152 4.03 26.87 -6.22
CA HIS A 152 4.09 27.56 -7.52
C HIS A 152 3.49 26.71 -8.66
N MET A 153 3.13 25.46 -8.40
CA MET A 153 2.52 24.58 -9.40
C MET A 153 1.03 24.85 -9.55
N LYS A 154 0.55 24.76 -10.77
CA LYS A 154 -0.89 24.70 -11.04
C LYS A 154 -1.32 23.24 -11.00
N VAL A 155 -1.89 22.82 -9.87
CA VAL A 155 -2.35 21.45 -9.66
C VAL A 155 -3.80 21.32 -10.08
N SER A 156 -4.11 20.34 -10.92
CA SER A 156 -5.49 20.02 -11.33
C SER A 156 -6.23 19.24 -10.25
N PHE A 157 -5.66 18.15 -9.78
CA PHE A 157 -6.14 17.32 -8.68
C PHE A 157 -5.01 16.41 -8.18
N ILE A 158 -5.22 15.80 -7.03
CA ILE A 158 -4.30 14.81 -6.44
C ILE A 158 -4.92 13.43 -6.59
N THR A 159 -4.16 12.46 -7.07
CA THR A 159 -4.53 11.04 -7.07
C THR A 159 -3.74 10.30 -5.99
N VAL A 160 -4.43 9.52 -5.18
CA VAL A 160 -3.84 8.65 -4.15
C VAL A 160 -4.08 7.21 -4.58
N ASP A 161 -3.06 6.60 -5.14
CA ASP A 161 -3.10 5.17 -5.49
C ASP A 161 -2.78 4.33 -4.25
N GLU A 162 -3.31 3.12 -4.20
CA GLU A 162 -3.28 2.23 -3.03
C GLU A 162 -3.70 2.97 -1.74
N ALA A 163 -4.80 3.71 -1.82
CA ALA A 163 -5.27 4.60 -0.75
C ALA A 163 -5.52 3.89 0.60
N HIS A 164 -5.66 2.55 0.59
CA HIS A 164 -5.73 1.77 1.83
C HIS A 164 -4.49 1.93 2.72
N CYS A 165 -3.34 2.34 2.15
CA CYS A 165 -2.11 2.60 2.90
C CYS A 165 -2.22 3.78 3.89
N ILE A 166 -3.20 4.68 3.74
CA ILE A 166 -3.43 5.78 4.69
C ILE A 166 -4.09 5.30 5.99
N SER A 167 -4.79 4.18 5.92
CA SER A 167 -5.59 3.68 7.02
C SER A 167 -4.77 2.79 7.95
N GLN A 168 -4.80 3.08 9.23
CA GLN A 168 -4.22 2.18 10.24
C GLN A 168 -4.96 0.83 10.31
N TRP A 169 -6.20 0.80 9.84
CA TRP A 169 -7.03 -0.40 9.72
C TRP A 169 -6.72 -1.19 8.44
N GLY A 170 -5.95 -0.61 7.50
CA GLY A 170 -5.45 -1.27 6.30
C GLY A 170 -4.35 -2.31 6.60
N TYR A 171 -4.16 -3.25 5.71
CA TYR A 171 -3.14 -4.30 5.88
C TYR A 171 -1.70 -3.82 5.59
N ASP A 172 -1.52 -2.72 4.85
CA ASP A 172 -0.23 -2.09 4.50
C ASP A 172 -0.23 -0.60 4.88
N PHE A 173 -0.37 -0.30 6.17
CA PHE A 173 -0.34 1.08 6.64
C PHE A 173 1.04 1.71 6.48
N ARG A 174 1.07 2.91 5.86
CA ARG A 174 2.29 3.71 5.66
C ARG A 174 2.12 5.11 6.25
N PRO A 175 2.88 5.47 7.30
CA PRO A 175 2.77 6.77 7.94
C PRO A 175 2.93 7.96 6.99
N SER A 176 3.78 7.83 5.96
CA SER A 176 4.02 8.87 4.94
C SER A 176 2.76 9.26 4.16
N TYR A 177 1.73 8.39 4.09
CA TYR A 177 0.44 8.75 3.49
C TYR A 177 -0.36 9.77 4.29
N LEU A 178 -0.08 9.94 5.59
CA LEU A 178 -0.74 10.95 6.41
C LEU A 178 -0.34 12.39 6.01
N GLU A 179 0.79 12.53 5.33
CA GLU A 179 1.26 13.83 4.83
C GLU A 179 0.41 14.36 3.65
N ILE A 180 -0.38 13.49 3.00
CA ILE A 180 -1.17 13.85 1.81
C ILE A 180 -2.18 14.97 2.12
N ALA A 181 -2.85 14.90 3.25
CA ALA A 181 -3.79 15.95 3.67
C ALA A 181 -3.08 17.31 3.84
N LYS A 182 -1.89 17.32 4.46
CA LYS A 182 -1.10 18.55 4.66
C LYS A 182 -0.67 19.19 3.33
N ILE A 183 -0.36 18.40 2.29
CA ILE A 183 -0.01 18.91 0.97
C ILE A 183 -1.19 19.60 0.32
N ARG A 184 -2.39 19.06 0.47
CA ARG A 184 -3.62 19.70 -0.02
C ARG A 184 -3.76 21.11 0.55
N ASP A 185 -3.53 21.29 1.85
CA ASP A 185 -3.59 22.58 2.52
C ASP A 185 -2.54 23.58 2.00
N LEU A 186 -1.33 23.09 1.68
CA LEU A 186 -0.27 23.91 1.09
C LEU A 186 -0.65 24.47 -0.29
N ILE A 187 -1.41 23.70 -1.09
CA ILE A 187 -1.87 24.12 -2.42
C ILE A 187 -3.10 25.04 -2.27
N ALA A 188 -4.01 24.71 -1.37
CA ALA A 188 -5.29 25.40 -1.18
C ALA A 188 -5.11 26.86 -0.68
N SER A 189 -3.97 27.20 -0.06
CA SER A 189 -3.70 28.58 0.39
C SER A 189 -3.71 29.61 -0.76
N ASN A 190 -3.58 29.17 -2.02
CA ASN A 190 -3.51 30.05 -3.20
C ASN A 190 -4.66 29.87 -4.22
N THR A 191 -5.56 28.88 -4.04
CA THR A 191 -6.59 28.56 -5.05
C THR A 191 -7.84 27.95 -4.40
N LYS A 192 -8.87 27.71 -5.23
CA LYS A 192 -10.05 26.90 -4.90
C LYS A 192 -9.64 25.50 -4.40
N HIS A 193 -10.56 24.84 -3.70
CA HIS A 193 -10.47 23.44 -3.30
C HIS A 193 -9.83 22.54 -4.38
N ILE A 194 -8.75 21.83 -4.02
CA ILE A 194 -8.09 20.84 -4.89
C ILE A 194 -8.71 19.47 -4.61
N PRO A 195 -9.39 18.86 -5.60
CA PRO A 195 -10.05 17.58 -5.38
C PRO A 195 -9.02 16.43 -5.27
N ILE A 196 -9.37 15.41 -4.50
CA ILE A 196 -8.59 14.19 -4.32
C ILE A 196 -9.36 13.01 -4.93
N LEU A 197 -8.66 12.24 -5.78
CA LEU A 197 -9.09 10.94 -6.25
C LEU A 197 -8.33 9.86 -5.50
N ALA A 198 -8.98 9.17 -4.59
CA ALA A 198 -8.42 8.02 -3.88
C ALA A 198 -8.83 6.72 -4.58
N LEU A 199 -7.87 5.82 -4.82
CA LEU A 199 -8.09 4.56 -5.52
C LEU A 199 -7.52 3.39 -4.70
N THR A 200 -8.29 2.33 -4.58
CA THR A 200 -7.81 1.09 -3.97
C THR A 200 -8.55 -0.13 -4.53
N ALA A 201 -7.89 -1.29 -4.49
CA ALA A 201 -8.48 -2.56 -4.88
C ALA A 201 -9.01 -3.38 -3.69
N THR A 202 -8.61 -3.03 -2.47
CA THR A 202 -8.87 -3.83 -1.27
C THR A 202 -9.14 -2.89 -0.10
N ALA A 203 -10.41 -2.71 0.25
CA ALA A 203 -10.78 -1.93 1.42
C ALA A 203 -12.07 -2.49 2.03
N THR A 204 -12.02 -2.78 3.33
CA THR A 204 -13.22 -3.09 4.12
C THR A 204 -14.03 -1.81 4.37
N PRO A 205 -15.31 -1.87 4.72
CA PRO A 205 -16.13 -0.68 4.99
C PRO A 205 -15.48 0.29 5.99
N ARG A 206 -14.82 -0.21 7.01
CA ARG A 206 -14.08 0.59 8.01
C ARG A 206 -12.90 1.34 7.39
N VAL A 207 -12.16 0.68 6.51
CA VAL A 207 -11.03 1.31 5.77
C VAL A 207 -11.54 2.38 4.81
N VAL A 208 -12.65 2.15 4.14
CA VAL A 208 -13.32 3.13 3.26
C VAL A 208 -13.67 4.42 4.00
N GLU A 209 -14.21 4.29 5.19
CA GLU A 209 -14.53 5.45 6.04
C GLU A 209 -13.28 6.19 6.51
N ASP A 210 -12.28 5.46 6.99
CA ASP A 210 -11.02 6.04 7.48
C ASP A 210 -10.24 6.78 6.37
N ILE A 211 -10.21 6.24 5.13
CA ILE A 211 -9.60 6.91 3.97
C ILE A 211 -10.21 8.29 3.77
N GLN A 212 -11.55 8.40 3.70
CA GLN A 212 -12.24 9.65 3.45
C GLN A 212 -11.99 10.68 4.57
N ASN A 213 -12.04 10.21 5.84
CA ASN A 213 -11.81 11.06 6.99
C ASN A 213 -10.37 11.59 7.01
N ARG A 214 -9.35 10.74 6.76
CA ARG A 214 -7.94 11.13 6.79
C ARG A 214 -7.53 12.01 5.61
N LEU A 215 -8.16 11.86 4.46
CA LEU A 215 -7.97 12.73 3.30
C LEU A 215 -8.80 14.01 3.37
N GLY A 216 -9.62 14.19 4.40
CA GLY A 216 -10.43 15.37 4.60
C GLY A 216 -11.48 15.59 3.50
N PHE A 217 -12.19 14.54 3.10
CA PHE A 217 -13.27 14.64 2.14
C PHE A 217 -14.40 15.50 2.73
N ALA A 218 -14.84 16.52 1.98
CA ALA A 218 -15.93 17.39 2.41
C ALA A 218 -17.27 16.65 2.49
N GLU A 219 -17.50 15.72 1.56
CA GLU A 219 -18.67 14.86 1.49
C GLU A 219 -18.24 13.42 1.22
N LYS A 220 -18.94 12.43 1.78
CA LYS A 220 -18.72 11.03 1.48
C LYS A 220 -19.10 10.77 0.02
N ASN A 221 -18.14 10.38 -0.80
CA ASN A 221 -18.34 10.14 -2.23
C ASN A 221 -17.54 8.92 -2.66
N VAL A 222 -18.22 7.79 -2.75
CA VAL A 222 -17.63 6.47 -3.01
C VAL A 222 -18.28 5.82 -4.20
N PHE A 223 -17.46 5.41 -5.16
CA PHE A 223 -17.89 4.56 -6.28
C PHE A 223 -17.26 3.18 -6.06
N SER A 224 -18.09 2.16 -6.05
CA SER A 224 -17.66 0.78 -5.84
C SER A 224 -18.06 -0.10 -7.00
N MET A 225 -17.08 -0.78 -7.57
CA MET A 225 -17.28 -1.87 -8.51
C MET A 225 -17.26 -3.18 -7.74
N SER A 226 -18.09 -4.12 -8.13
CA SER A 226 -18.07 -5.46 -7.52
C SER A 226 -16.67 -6.06 -7.58
N PHE A 227 -16.23 -6.62 -6.47
CA PHE A 227 -14.97 -7.36 -6.37
C PHE A 227 -15.07 -8.77 -6.96
N GLU A 228 -16.25 -9.16 -7.48
CA GLU A 228 -16.46 -10.48 -8.06
C GLU A 228 -15.59 -10.72 -9.29
N ARG A 229 -14.92 -11.86 -9.27
CA ARG A 229 -14.14 -12.38 -10.40
C ARG A 229 -14.77 -13.65 -10.95
N LYS A 230 -15.75 -13.50 -11.86
CA LYS A 230 -16.53 -14.61 -12.44
C LYS A 230 -15.68 -15.67 -13.14
N ASN A 231 -14.51 -15.28 -13.63
CA ASN A 231 -13.57 -16.17 -14.34
C ASN A 231 -12.51 -16.81 -13.44
N LEU A 232 -12.46 -16.45 -12.13
CA LEU A 232 -11.43 -16.90 -11.20
C LEU A 232 -12.01 -17.89 -10.18
N ALA A 233 -11.55 -19.14 -10.25
CA ALA A 233 -11.93 -20.17 -9.30
C ALA A 233 -11.00 -20.14 -8.08
N TYR A 234 -11.53 -19.84 -6.91
CA TYR A 234 -10.83 -19.94 -5.63
C TYR A 234 -10.93 -21.37 -5.10
N ILE A 235 -9.80 -21.96 -4.79
CA ILE A 235 -9.70 -23.36 -4.36
C ILE A 235 -8.78 -23.44 -3.15
N VAL A 236 -9.26 -24.04 -2.08
CA VAL A 236 -8.43 -24.43 -0.94
C VAL A 236 -8.23 -25.95 -0.99
N ARG A 237 -6.98 -26.38 -0.90
CA ARG A 237 -6.61 -27.80 -0.87
C ARG A 237 -5.81 -28.11 0.38
N THR A 238 -6.32 -29.04 1.17
CA THR A 238 -5.58 -29.64 2.26
C THR A 238 -4.58 -30.65 1.70
N ALA A 239 -3.29 -30.48 2.00
CA ALA A 239 -2.24 -31.35 1.50
C ALA A 239 -1.24 -31.67 2.62
N THR A 240 -1.00 -32.96 2.86
CA THR A 240 0.04 -33.41 3.79
C THR A 240 1.43 -33.05 3.25
N ASP A 241 1.67 -33.33 1.97
CA ASP A 241 2.85 -32.89 1.24
C ASP A 241 2.49 -31.84 0.19
N LYS A 242 2.69 -30.57 0.58
CA LYS A 242 2.41 -29.42 -0.29
C LYS A 242 3.31 -29.34 -1.51
N GLN A 243 4.53 -29.88 -1.44
CA GLN A 243 5.49 -29.82 -2.55
C GLN A 243 5.08 -30.79 -3.65
N GLN A 244 4.69 -32.00 -3.30
CA GLN A 244 4.17 -32.96 -4.27
C GLN A 244 2.87 -32.46 -4.90
N GLU A 245 1.96 -31.91 -4.10
CA GLU A 245 0.70 -31.35 -4.60
C GLU A 245 0.95 -30.15 -5.53
N LEU A 246 1.89 -29.24 -5.20
CA LEU A 246 2.32 -28.15 -6.07
C LEU A 246 2.77 -28.66 -7.44
N ILE A 247 3.65 -29.65 -7.47
CA ILE A 247 4.18 -30.26 -8.71
C ILE A 247 3.03 -30.89 -9.52
N HIS A 248 2.13 -31.62 -8.85
CA HIS A 248 0.98 -32.26 -9.47
C HIS A 248 0.06 -31.22 -10.15
N ILE A 249 -0.29 -30.14 -9.44
CA ILE A 249 -1.14 -29.06 -9.96
C ILE A 249 -0.47 -28.39 -11.16
N LEU A 250 0.82 -28.06 -11.06
CA LEU A 250 1.54 -27.37 -12.13
C LEU A 250 1.77 -28.25 -13.37
N LYS A 251 1.88 -29.56 -13.21
CA LYS A 251 1.92 -30.50 -14.33
C LYS A 251 0.56 -30.68 -15.02
N SER A 252 -0.52 -30.63 -14.27
CA SER A 252 -1.89 -30.77 -14.78
C SER A 252 -2.49 -29.49 -15.37
N THR A 253 -1.91 -28.31 -15.07
CA THR A 253 -2.39 -27.01 -15.52
C THR A 253 -1.41 -26.42 -16.54
N GLN A 254 -1.91 -25.92 -17.67
CA GLN A 254 -1.09 -25.24 -18.67
C GLN A 254 -1.11 -23.71 -18.45
N GLY A 255 -0.15 -23.02 -19.10
CA GLY A 255 -0.04 -21.57 -19.06
C GLY A 255 0.81 -21.02 -17.91
N THR A 256 0.93 -19.71 -17.87
CA THR A 256 1.80 -18.99 -16.95
C THR A 256 1.29 -19.08 -15.51
N ALA A 257 2.21 -19.27 -14.56
CA ALA A 257 1.90 -19.46 -13.15
C ALA A 257 2.71 -18.54 -12.23
N ILE A 258 2.11 -18.19 -11.08
CA ILE A 258 2.78 -17.54 -9.96
C ILE A 258 2.63 -18.45 -8.74
N VAL A 259 3.73 -18.67 -8.01
CA VAL A 259 3.73 -19.43 -6.75
C VAL A 259 4.20 -18.50 -5.63
N TYR A 260 3.34 -18.24 -4.65
CA TYR A 260 3.66 -17.42 -3.50
C TYR A 260 4.19 -18.23 -2.33
N VAL A 261 5.30 -17.75 -1.76
CA VAL A 261 5.97 -18.29 -0.57
C VAL A 261 6.35 -17.15 0.38
N THR A 262 6.57 -17.48 1.66
CA THR A 262 6.80 -16.44 2.68
C THR A 262 8.24 -16.00 2.84
N SER A 263 9.24 -16.77 2.39
CA SER A 263 10.66 -16.44 2.62
C SER A 263 11.49 -16.43 1.33
N ARG A 264 12.57 -15.63 1.35
CA ARG A 264 13.53 -15.51 0.24
C ARG A 264 14.21 -16.86 -0.06
N ALA A 265 14.65 -17.58 0.96
CA ALA A 265 15.26 -18.89 0.81
C ALA A 265 14.29 -19.88 0.15
N ARG A 266 13.06 -19.93 0.66
CA ARG A 266 12.03 -20.82 0.16
C ARG A 266 11.64 -20.53 -1.28
N SER A 267 11.70 -19.28 -1.73
CA SER A 267 11.43 -18.95 -3.14
C SER A 267 12.47 -19.58 -4.08
N LYS A 268 13.75 -19.56 -3.68
CA LYS A 268 14.84 -20.19 -4.42
C LYS A 268 14.74 -21.73 -4.41
N GLU A 269 14.54 -22.30 -3.23
CA GLU A 269 14.43 -23.76 -3.04
C GLU A 269 13.24 -24.34 -3.83
N THR A 270 12.08 -23.69 -3.77
CA THR A 270 10.89 -24.13 -4.50
C THR A 270 11.08 -23.99 -6.02
N ALA A 271 11.70 -22.91 -6.50
CA ALA A 271 11.99 -22.77 -7.93
C ALA A 271 12.95 -23.87 -8.42
N GLN A 272 13.98 -24.20 -7.64
CA GLN A 272 14.91 -25.28 -7.95
C GLN A 272 14.19 -26.64 -7.98
N LEU A 273 13.36 -26.94 -6.97
CA LEU A 273 12.53 -28.14 -6.92
C LEU A 273 11.64 -28.30 -8.19
N LEU A 274 11.05 -27.21 -8.65
CA LEU A 274 10.24 -27.23 -9.86
C LEU A 274 11.08 -27.51 -11.11
N CYS A 275 12.27 -26.92 -11.22
CA CYS A 275 13.20 -27.16 -12.31
C CYS A 275 13.68 -28.64 -12.33
N ASP A 276 14.00 -29.21 -11.17
CA ASP A 276 14.42 -30.61 -11.01
C ASP A 276 13.29 -31.58 -11.44
N ASN A 277 12.04 -31.14 -11.38
CA ASN A 277 10.87 -31.89 -11.85
C ASN A 277 10.45 -31.58 -13.30
N GLY A 278 11.32 -30.91 -14.08
CA GLY A 278 11.11 -30.63 -15.49
C GLY A 278 10.16 -29.46 -15.79
N LEU A 279 9.91 -28.59 -14.80
CA LEU A 279 9.07 -27.39 -14.96
C LEU A 279 9.95 -26.14 -15.10
N SER A 280 9.71 -25.33 -16.14
CA SER A 280 10.43 -24.03 -16.32
C SER A 280 10.03 -23.05 -15.22
N ALA A 281 10.95 -22.79 -14.27
CA ALA A 281 10.69 -21.94 -13.13
C ALA A 281 11.84 -20.98 -12.83
N THR A 282 11.53 -19.80 -12.30
CA THR A 282 12.47 -18.85 -11.72
C THR A 282 11.96 -18.34 -10.38
N PHE A 283 12.78 -17.58 -9.64
CA PHE A 283 12.38 -17.03 -8.35
C PHE A 283 12.55 -15.51 -8.29
N PHE A 284 11.74 -14.85 -7.43
CA PHE A 284 11.73 -13.40 -7.27
C PHE A 284 11.52 -13.02 -5.80
N HIS A 285 12.37 -12.10 -5.29
CA HIS A 285 12.21 -11.52 -3.95
C HIS A 285 12.89 -10.14 -3.86
N ALA A 286 12.55 -9.35 -2.86
CA ALA A 286 13.06 -7.98 -2.69
C ALA A 286 14.59 -7.88 -2.60
N GLY A 287 15.25 -8.89 -2.06
CA GLY A 287 16.71 -8.92 -1.89
C GLY A 287 17.54 -9.30 -3.13
N LEU A 288 16.95 -9.39 -4.32
CA LEU A 288 17.68 -9.57 -5.57
C LEU A 288 18.17 -8.20 -6.08
N ASP A 289 19.29 -8.20 -6.81
CA ASP A 289 19.78 -7.01 -7.50
C ASP A 289 18.76 -6.48 -8.51
N PRO A 290 18.64 -5.15 -8.71
CA PRO A 290 17.66 -4.55 -9.59
C PRO A 290 17.69 -5.09 -11.02
N GLU A 291 18.88 -5.33 -11.57
CA GLU A 291 19.06 -5.90 -12.90
C GLU A 291 18.53 -7.33 -13.01
N VAL A 292 18.84 -8.16 -11.99
CA VAL A 292 18.36 -9.55 -11.91
C VAL A 292 16.85 -9.61 -11.77
N LYS A 293 16.26 -8.69 -10.96
CA LYS A 293 14.81 -8.55 -10.85
C LYS A 293 14.18 -8.28 -12.21
N SER A 294 14.70 -7.28 -12.92
CA SER A 294 14.21 -6.89 -14.25
C SER A 294 14.31 -8.02 -15.26
N GLN A 295 15.45 -8.70 -15.32
CA GLN A 295 15.66 -9.84 -16.23
C GLN A 295 14.66 -10.97 -15.98
N ARG A 296 14.50 -11.39 -14.72
CA ARG A 296 13.60 -12.50 -14.36
C ARG A 296 12.13 -12.16 -14.60
N GLN A 297 11.74 -10.93 -14.27
CA GLN A 297 10.39 -10.43 -14.54
C GLN A 297 10.12 -10.41 -16.04
N THR A 298 11.06 -9.89 -16.85
CA THR A 298 10.92 -9.82 -18.30
C THR A 298 10.84 -11.20 -18.93
N ALA A 299 11.71 -12.14 -18.52
CA ALA A 299 11.68 -13.52 -19.01
C ALA A 299 10.32 -14.21 -18.73
N TRP A 300 9.77 -13.98 -17.53
CA TRP A 300 8.44 -14.49 -17.18
C TRP A 300 7.31 -13.77 -17.95
N GLN A 301 7.41 -12.46 -18.14
CA GLN A 301 6.43 -11.69 -18.92
C GLN A 301 6.38 -12.12 -20.39
N LYS A 302 7.53 -12.47 -20.96
CA LYS A 302 7.67 -12.95 -22.36
C LYS A 302 7.43 -14.43 -22.55
N ASP A 303 7.00 -15.15 -21.49
CA ASP A 303 6.78 -16.61 -21.50
C ASP A 303 8.03 -17.47 -21.78
N GLU A 304 9.24 -16.87 -21.67
CA GLU A 304 10.51 -17.61 -21.71
C GLU A 304 10.66 -18.53 -20.49
N VAL A 305 10.07 -18.10 -19.36
CA VAL A 305 9.93 -18.90 -18.13
C VAL A 305 8.46 -18.95 -17.76
N ARG A 306 7.94 -20.16 -17.59
CA ARG A 306 6.51 -20.38 -17.30
C ARG A 306 6.10 -20.00 -15.88
N ILE A 307 6.92 -20.34 -14.89
CA ILE A 307 6.57 -20.27 -13.47
C ILE A 307 7.49 -19.27 -12.76
N ILE A 308 6.92 -18.34 -12.00
CA ILE A 308 7.67 -17.50 -11.09
C ILE A 308 7.30 -17.83 -9.64
N VAL A 309 8.30 -18.22 -8.84
CA VAL A 309 8.15 -18.47 -7.40
C VAL A 309 8.57 -17.20 -6.66
N ALA A 310 7.68 -16.59 -5.90
CA ALA A 310 7.92 -15.27 -5.38
C ALA A 310 7.45 -15.09 -3.93
N THR A 311 8.07 -14.12 -3.25
CA THR A 311 7.48 -13.52 -2.05
C THR A 311 6.46 -12.43 -2.44
N ASN A 312 5.76 -11.84 -1.45
CA ASN A 312 4.85 -10.70 -1.64
C ASN A 312 5.50 -9.51 -2.37
N ALA A 313 6.84 -9.44 -2.45
CA ALA A 313 7.56 -8.43 -3.23
C ALA A 313 7.28 -8.53 -4.74
N PHE A 314 6.88 -9.69 -5.24
CA PHE A 314 6.42 -9.88 -6.61
C PHE A 314 4.91 -9.69 -6.66
N GLY A 315 4.51 -8.46 -6.87
CA GLY A 315 3.08 -8.27 -6.76
C GLY A 315 2.60 -6.95 -7.31
N MET A 316 2.73 -5.90 -6.56
CA MET A 316 2.22 -4.60 -6.96
C MET A 316 2.90 -4.13 -8.25
N GLY A 317 2.11 -3.71 -9.25
CA GLY A 317 2.63 -3.25 -10.54
C GLY A 317 2.78 -4.30 -11.63
N ILE A 318 2.54 -5.58 -11.38
CA ILE A 318 2.59 -6.62 -12.43
C ILE A 318 1.27 -6.65 -13.19
N ASP A 319 1.35 -6.41 -14.49
CA ASP A 319 0.19 -6.42 -15.39
C ASP A 319 0.34 -7.43 -16.54
N LYS A 320 0.51 -8.73 -16.21
CA LYS A 320 0.43 -9.81 -17.17
C LYS A 320 -1.01 -10.34 -17.20
N PRO A 321 -1.73 -10.23 -18.34
CA PRO A 321 -3.16 -10.54 -18.40
C PRO A 321 -3.48 -12.03 -18.35
N ASP A 322 -2.58 -12.87 -18.83
CA ASP A 322 -2.80 -14.28 -19.16
C ASP A 322 -2.25 -15.27 -18.11
N VAL A 323 -2.06 -14.84 -16.87
CA VAL A 323 -1.71 -15.75 -15.78
C VAL A 323 -2.86 -16.73 -15.54
N ARG A 324 -2.59 -18.02 -15.71
CA ARG A 324 -3.64 -19.07 -15.59
C ARG A 324 -3.84 -19.56 -14.18
N ILE A 325 -2.79 -19.55 -13.38
CA ILE A 325 -2.88 -20.04 -12.01
C ILE A 325 -1.99 -19.26 -11.05
N VAL A 326 -2.54 -18.93 -9.90
CA VAL A 326 -1.80 -18.41 -8.74
C VAL A 326 -1.91 -19.45 -7.64
N ILE A 327 -0.76 -19.88 -7.10
CA ILE A 327 -0.71 -20.88 -6.03
C ILE A 327 -0.06 -20.27 -4.79
N HIS A 328 -0.74 -20.36 -3.66
CA HIS A 328 -0.16 -20.03 -2.36
C HIS A 328 0.33 -21.32 -1.69
N LEU A 329 1.64 -21.51 -1.68
CA LEU A 329 2.29 -22.64 -1.00
C LEU A 329 2.32 -22.44 0.52
N ASP A 330 2.42 -21.18 0.94
CA ASP A 330 2.30 -20.74 2.33
C ASP A 330 1.02 -19.89 2.48
N CYS A 331 0.31 -20.11 3.59
CA CYS A 331 -0.91 -19.35 3.86
C CYS A 331 -0.59 -17.88 4.13
N PRO A 332 -1.20 -16.92 3.41
CA PRO A 332 -1.09 -15.50 3.68
C PRO A 332 -1.60 -15.14 5.08
N SER A 333 -1.13 -14.02 5.64
CA SER A 333 -1.55 -13.57 6.96
C SER A 333 -2.86 -12.76 6.97
N SER A 334 -3.45 -12.50 5.81
CA SER A 334 -4.71 -11.78 5.71
C SER A 334 -5.47 -12.09 4.41
N ILE A 335 -6.78 -11.90 4.44
CA ILE A 335 -7.67 -12.03 3.27
C ILE A 335 -7.33 -11.00 2.21
N GLU A 336 -6.95 -9.77 2.60
CA GLU A 336 -6.61 -8.70 1.68
C GLU A 336 -5.37 -9.05 0.84
N ALA A 337 -4.31 -9.54 1.48
CA ALA A 337 -3.10 -9.99 0.79
C ALA A 337 -3.43 -11.16 -0.14
N TYR A 338 -4.15 -12.16 0.36
CA TYR A 338 -4.61 -13.29 -0.46
C TYR A 338 -5.40 -12.83 -1.69
N PHE A 339 -6.38 -11.97 -1.51
CA PHE A 339 -7.26 -11.48 -2.58
C PHE A 339 -6.48 -10.69 -3.64
N GLN A 340 -5.55 -9.83 -3.20
CA GLN A 340 -4.70 -9.05 -4.10
C GLN A 340 -3.75 -9.93 -4.92
N GLU A 341 -3.14 -10.94 -4.29
CA GLU A 341 -2.22 -11.88 -4.93
C GLU A 341 -2.98 -12.84 -5.86
N ALA A 342 -4.06 -13.44 -5.42
CA ALA A 342 -4.94 -14.30 -6.20
C ALA A 342 -5.55 -13.57 -7.42
N GLY A 343 -5.91 -12.29 -7.24
CA GLY A 343 -6.48 -11.44 -8.28
C GLY A 343 -5.58 -11.16 -9.48
N ARG A 344 -4.33 -11.62 -9.46
CA ARG A 344 -3.41 -11.55 -10.62
C ARG A 344 -3.75 -12.55 -11.69
N ALA A 345 -4.42 -13.65 -11.34
CA ALA A 345 -4.85 -14.65 -12.31
C ALA A 345 -6.03 -14.15 -13.16
N GLY A 346 -6.03 -14.49 -14.46
CA GLY A 346 -7.14 -14.30 -15.37
C GLY A 346 -7.58 -12.87 -15.62
N ARG A 347 -6.67 -11.90 -15.70
CA ARG A 347 -7.02 -10.50 -16.01
C ARG A 347 -7.55 -10.32 -17.43
N ASP A 348 -7.26 -11.26 -18.31
CA ASP A 348 -7.79 -11.35 -19.68
C ASP A 348 -9.26 -11.82 -19.75
N GLY A 349 -9.89 -12.11 -18.61
CA GLY A 349 -11.27 -12.62 -18.53
C GLY A 349 -11.42 -14.12 -18.80
N LYS A 350 -10.35 -14.82 -19.19
CA LYS A 350 -10.38 -16.27 -19.39
C LYS A 350 -10.31 -17.00 -18.05
N LYS A 351 -10.80 -18.24 -18.02
CA LYS A 351 -10.80 -19.08 -16.81
C LYS A 351 -9.41 -19.19 -16.20
N ALA A 352 -9.33 -18.96 -14.92
CA ALA A 352 -8.10 -19.00 -14.13
C ALA A 352 -8.36 -19.56 -12.74
N PHE A 353 -7.29 -19.92 -12.03
CA PHE A 353 -7.37 -20.57 -10.73
C PHE A 353 -6.52 -19.85 -9.69
N ALA A 354 -7.04 -19.72 -8.48
CA ALA A 354 -6.31 -19.32 -7.30
C ALA A 354 -6.36 -20.48 -6.31
N VAL A 355 -5.23 -21.15 -6.13
CA VAL A 355 -5.13 -22.36 -5.30
C VAL A 355 -4.34 -22.02 -4.04
N LEU A 356 -4.90 -22.30 -2.87
CA LEU A 356 -4.22 -22.20 -1.59
C LEU A 356 -3.99 -23.60 -1.05
N LEU A 357 -2.73 -23.97 -0.86
CA LEU A 357 -2.33 -25.22 -0.23
C LEU A 357 -2.22 -25.04 1.27
N TYR A 358 -2.99 -25.80 2.02
CA TYR A 358 -3.10 -25.68 3.47
C TYR A 358 -2.77 -27.00 4.16
N ASN A 359 -2.21 -26.90 5.35
CA ASN A 359 -2.13 -27.99 6.32
C ASN A 359 -2.19 -27.44 7.76
N ASP A 360 -2.38 -28.31 8.74
CA ASP A 360 -2.55 -27.90 10.15
C ASP A 360 -1.36 -27.12 10.70
N SER A 361 -0.14 -27.36 10.18
CA SER A 361 1.02 -26.58 10.60
C SER A 361 0.95 -25.10 10.23
N ASP A 362 0.13 -24.73 9.22
CA ASP A 362 -0.01 -23.33 8.81
C ASP A 362 -0.76 -22.51 9.84
N GLU A 363 -1.76 -23.09 10.49
CA GLU A 363 -2.46 -22.41 11.58
C GLU A 363 -1.51 -22.07 12.73
N HIS A 364 -0.70 -23.02 13.15
CA HIS A 364 0.31 -22.80 14.18
C HIS A 364 1.32 -21.73 13.77
N LYS A 365 1.74 -21.70 12.50
CA LYS A 365 2.61 -20.66 11.96
C LYS A 365 1.95 -19.29 11.95
N LEU A 366 0.66 -19.21 11.57
CA LEU A 366 -0.10 -17.97 11.58
C LEU A 366 -0.30 -17.44 12.98
N GLN A 367 -0.67 -18.31 13.95
CA GLN A 367 -0.80 -17.92 15.35
C GLN A 367 0.53 -17.46 15.94
N LYS A 368 1.64 -18.17 15.65
CA LYS A 368 2.97 -17.75 16.06
C LYS A 368 3.35 -16.36 15.53
N ARG A 369 2.94 -16.03 14.30
CA ARG A 369 3.18 -14.69 13.71
C ARG A 369 2.59 -13.55 14.53
N ILE A 370 1.49 -13.77 15.25
CA ILE A 370 0.92 -12.74 16.13
C ILE A 370 1.93 -12.39 17.23
N ASN A 371 2.50 -13.40 17.89
CA ASN A 371 3.49 -13.20 18.96
C ASN A 371 4.83 -12.68 18.44
N ASP A 372 5.26 -13.12 17.25
CA ASP A 372 6.48 -12.64 16.61
C ASP A 372 6.36 -11.18 16.15
N SER A 373 5.18 -10.75 15.65
CA SER A 373 4.93 -9.38 15.19
C SER A 373 4.59 -8.41 16.33
N TYR A 374 4.00 -8.91 17.40
CA TYR A 374 3.62 -8.14 18.59
C TYR A 374 4.10 -8.89 19.85
N PRO A 375 5.42 -8.91 20.11
CA PRO A 375 5.96 -9.49 21.33
C PRO A 375 5.42 -8.76 22.56
N GLU A 376 5.46 -9.40 23.71
CA GLU A 376 4.97 -8.82 24.98
C GLU A 376 5.67 -7.49 25.30
N LYS A 377 4.95 -6.56 25.93
CA LYS A 377 5.49 -5.24 26.28
C LYS A 377 6.78 -5.33 27.10
N ALA A 378 6.86 -6.28 28.03
CA ALA A 378 8.07 -6.54 28.82
C ALA A 378 9.26 -6.90 27.92
N TYR A 379 9.06 -7.68 26.85
CA TYR A 379 10.09 -8.01 25.89
C TYR A 379 10.55 -6.76 25.11
N ILE A 380 9.62 -5.90 24.69
CA ILE A 380 9.94 -4.64 23.98
C ILE A 380 10.77 -3.73 24.88
N GLN A 381 10.40 -3.62 26.15
CA GLN A 381 11.16 -2.86 27.16
C GLN A 381 12.56 -3.44 27.33
N GLN A 382 12.68 -4.77 27.43
CA GLN A 382 13.96 -5.45 27.54
C GLN A 382 14.85 -5.22 26.31
N VAL A 383 14.29 -5.23 25.10
CA VAL A 383 15.04 -4.92 23.87
C VAL A 383 15.56 -3.49 23.92
N TYR A 384 14.74 -2.52 24.31
CA TYR A 384 15.16 -1.10 24.42
C TYR A 384 16.27 -0.91 25.45
N GLU A 385 16.16 -1.52 26.61
CA GLU A 385 17.19 -1.51 27.65
C GLU A 385 18.51 -2.14 27.13
N SER A 386 18.41 -3.30 26.49
CA SER A 386 19.55 -4.00 25.92
C SER A 386 20.26 -3.18 24.84
N LEU A 387 19.49 -2.42 24.01
CA LEU A 387 20.07 -1.46 23.05
C LEU A 387 20.90 -0.39 23.75
N ALA A 388 20.36 0.16 24.81
CA ALA A 388 21.05 1.21 25.56
C ALA A 388 22.35 0.67 26.20
N TYR A 389 22.34 -0.54 26.73
CA TYR A 389 23.55 -1.19 27.22
C TYR A 389 24.55 -1.52 26.10
N TYR A 390 24.05 -1.99 24.95
CA TYR A 390 24.90 -2.35 23.80
C TYR A 390 25.67 -1.14 23.26
N TYR A 391 25.03 0.05 23.24
CA TYR A 391 25.63 1.30 22.78
C TYR A 391 26.17 2.20 23.92
N GLN A 392 26.07 1.74 25.17
CA GLN A 392 26.51 2.49 26.35
C GLN A 392 25.86 3.89 26.47
N VAL A 393 24.58 3.99 26.11
CA VAL A 393 23.80 5.22 26.22
C VAL A 393 23.26 5.35 27.63
N GLY A 394 23.60 6.42 28.35
CA GLY A 394 23.12 6.72 29.71
C GLY A 394 21.68 7.22 29.71
N VAL A 395 20.95 7.04 30.82
CA VAL A 395 19.61 7.63 31.00
C VAL A 395 19.74 9.17 30.95
N GLY A 396 18.81 9.81 30.25
CA GLY A 396 18.82 11.26 30.04
C GLY A 396 19.77 11.76 28.95
N SER A 397 20.39 10.83 28.16
CA SER A 397 21.30 11.17 27.06
C SER A 397 20.96 10.41 25.79
N GLY A 398 21.65 10.71 24.69
CA GLY A 398 21.61 9.95 23.44
C GLY A 398 20.67 10.48 22.37
N ALA A 399 19.92 11.57 22.59
CA ALA A 399 19.11 12.17 21.54
C ALA A 399 19.94 12.48 20.30
N ASN A 400 19.41 12.15 19.13
CA ASN A 400 20.06 12.29 17.81
C ASN A 400 21.35 11.47 17.62
N SER A 401 21.65 10.52 18.53
CA SER A 401 22.78 9.61 18.34
C SER A 401 22.37 8.44 17.43
N THR A 402 23.18 8.21 16.39
CA THR A 402 22.96 7.15 15.41
C THR A 402 24.02 6.05 15.55
N PHE A 403 23.59 4.81 15.53
CA PHE A 403 24.43 3.64 15.72
C PHE A 403 24.16 2.59 14.61
N GLU A 404 25.22 1.93 14.15
CA GLU A 404 25.06 0.74 13.31
C GLU A 404 24.43 -0.38 14.12
N PHE A 405 23.45 -1.05 13.53
CA PHE A 405 22.73 -2.12 14.21
C PHE A 405 22.94 -3.49 13.52
N PRO A 406 23.99 -4.23 13.85
CA PRO A 406 24.14 -5.62 13.40
C PRO A 406 23.20 -6.53 14.20
N ILE A 407 21.97 -6.69 13.73
CA ILE A 407 20.90 -7.41 14.43
C ILE A 407 21.30 -8.82 14.86
N GLU A 408 22.05 -9.54 14.03
CA GLU A 408 22.50 -10.90 14.32
C GLU A 408 23.44 -10.93 15.54
N LYS A 409 24.42 -10.02 15.58
CA LYS A 409 25.37 -9.87 16.70
C LYS A 409 24.65 -9.46 17.99
N PHE A 410 23.72 -8.50 17.89
CA PHE A 410 22.91 -8.05 19.03
C PHE A 410 22.07 -9.22 19.59
N CYS A 411 21.37 -9.93 18.71
CA CYS A 411 20.54 -11.07 19.11
C CYS A 411 21.37 -12.20 19.73
N PHE A 412 22.56 -12.47 19.19
CA PHE A 412 23.47 -13.45 19.77
C PHE A 412 23.93 -13.05 21.18
N THR A 413 24.29 -11.77 21.36
CA THR A 413 24.80 -11.25 22.66
C THR A 413 23.73 -11.35 23.75
N TYR A 414 22.49 -10.98 23.45
CA TYR A 414 21.39 -10.92 24.44
C TYR A 414 20.44 -12.13 24.39
N LYS A 415 20.73 -13.14 23.56
CA LYS A 415 19.93 -14.36 23.36
C LYS A 415 18.49 -14.06 22.92
N PHE A 416 18.33 -13.09 22.03
CA PHE A 416 17.05 -12.73 21.45
C PHE A 416 16.80 -13.42 20.10
N PHE A 417 15.54 -13.47 19.68
CA PHE A 417 15.16 -13.92 18.35
C PHE A 417 15.10 -12.73 17.38
N PRO A 418 15.82 -12.75 16.23
CA PRO A 418 15.90 -11.61 15.31
C PRO A 418 14.54 -11.08 14.84
N ILE A 419 13.57 -11.96 14.57
CA ILE A 419 12.22 -11.56 14.11
C ILE A 419 11.49 -10.73 15.17
N GLN A 420 11.57 -11.15 16.44
CA GLN A 420 10.89 -10.45 17.54
C GLN A 420 11.62 -9.15 17.88
N VAL A 421 12.96 -9.11 17.80
CA VAL A 421 13.73 -7.86 17.96
C VAL A 421 13.37 -6.86 16.89
N ASP A 422 13.32 -7.27 15.64
CA ASP A 422 12.94 -6.42 14.54
C ASP A 422 11.51 -5.85 14.71
N SER A 423 10.57 -6.68 15.16
CA SER A 423 9.20 -6.24 15.48
C SER A 423 9.17 -5.24 16.66
N ALA A 424 9.95 -5.50 17.72
CA ALA A 424 10.08 -4.61 18.86
C ALA A 424 10.64 -3.24 18.45
N LEU A 425 11.67 -3.21 17.60
CA LEU A 425 12.25 -1.97 17.07
C LEU A 425 11.23 -1.17 16.25
N GLN A 426 10.41 -1.83 15.44
CA GLN A 426 9.35 -1.15 14.70
C GLN A 426 8.27 -0.58 15.61
N ILE A 427 7.93 -1.26 16.70
CA ILE A 427 6.99 -0.74 17.69
C ILE A 427 7.58 0.46 18.41
N LEU A 428 8.85 0.41 18.83
CA LEU A 428 9.58 1.52 19.45
C LEU A 428 9.70 2.73 18.51
N MET A 429 9.92 2.49 17.21
CA MET A 429 9.93 3.53 16.17
C MET A 429 8.56 4.20 16.05
N ARG A 430 7.48 3.44 16.02
CA ARG A 430 6.11 3.99 15.98
C ARG A 430 5.75 4.75 17.26
N ALA A 431 6.30 4.34 18.38
CA ALA A 431 6.15 5.04 19.65
C ALA A 431 7.05 6.29 19.78
N GLY A 432 7.91 6.57 18.79
CA GLY A 432 8.75 7.75 18.74
C GLY A 432 9.96 7.72 19.68
N TYR A 433 10.44 6.55 20.08
CA TYR A 433 11.66 6.38 20.87
C TYR A 433 12.92 6.35 20.02
N ILE A 434 12.83 5.66 18.88
CA ILE A 434 13.95 5.47 17.95
C ILE A 434 13.48 5.66 16.51
N GLU A 435 14.41 5.97 15.61
CA GLU A 435 14.30 5.69 14.18
C GLU A 435 15.05 4.40 13.90
N TYR A 436 14.46 3.53 13.08
CA TYR A 436 15.06 2.26 12.68
C TYR A 436 15.02 2.12 11.17
N GLU A 437 16.18 2.27 10.54
CA GLU A 437 16.35 2.17 9.10
C GLU A 437 16.89 0.79 8.73
N ARG A 438 16.07 0.04 8.00
CA ARG A 438 16.36 -1.35 7.60
C ARG A 438 17.15 -1.47 6.30
N ASP A 439 17.01 -0.46 5.41
CA ASP A 439 17.55 -0.57 4.06
C ASP A 439 19.00 -0.09 4.02
N PRO A 440 19.96 -1.01 3.78
CA PRO A 440 21.37 -0.68 3.80
C PRO A 440 21.88 0.08 2.58
N ASP A 441 21.08 0.28 1.54
CA ASP A 441 21.49 0.96 0.29
C ASP A 441 21.23 2.47 0.28
N ALA A 442 20.80 3.06 1.39
CA ALA A 442 20.67 4.50 1.49
C ALA A 442 22.05 5.17 1.42
N SER A 443 22.24 6.08 0.45
CA SER A 443 23.45 6.92 0.36
C SER A 443 23.67 7.68 1.66
N ALA A 444 24.93 7.93 2.02
CA ALA A 444 25.27 8.75 3.16
C ALA A 444 24.51 10.09 3.13
N ARG A 445 24.03 10.55 4.29
CA ARG A 445 23.25 11.79 4.37
C ARG A 445 23.62 12.61 5.58
N VAL A 446 23.51 13.94 5.44
CA VAL A 446 23.85 14.92 6.47
C VAL A 446 22.77 15.98 6.58
N LYS A 447 22.50 16.42 7.82
CA LYS A 447 21.65 17.58 8.12
C LYS A 447 22.34 18.41 9.21
N PHE A 448 22.39 19.74 9.07
CA PHE A 448 22.84 20.61 10.16
C PHE A 448 21.76 20.71 11.24
N LEU A 449 22.18 20.57 12.49
CA LEU A 449 21.32 20.76 13.67
C LEU A 449 21.32 22.20 14.12
N LEU A 450 22.44 22.90 13.92
CA LEU A 450 22.58 24.33 14.17
C LEU A 450 22.00 25.13 13.00
N ASN A 451 21.43 26.30 13.31
CA ASN A 451 21.04 27.24 12.29
C ASN A 451 22.26 27.96 11.66
N ARG A 452 22.04 28.69 10.55
CA ARG A 452 23.11 29.34 9.80
C ARG A 452 23.90 30.38 10.65
N HIS A 453 23.22 31.08 11.53
CA HIS A 453 23.85 32.10 12.38
C HIS A 453 24.67 31.48 13.52
N GLU A 454 24.20 30.39 14.09
CA GLU A 454 24.92 29.62 15.11
C GLU A 454 26.20 29.00 14.55
N LEU A 455 26.12 28.45 13.33
CA LEU A 455 27.27 27.84 12.67
C LEU A 455 28.41 28.87 12.39
N TYR A 456 28.06 30.11 12.03
CA TYR A 456 29.07 31.18 11.85
C TYR A 456 29.69 31.71 13.13
N ARG A 457 29.14 31.43 14.30
CA ARG A 457 29.63 31.83 15.61
C ARG A 457 30.47 30.76 16.29
N LEU A 458 30.72 29.62 15.64
CA LEU A 458 31.59 28.58 16.18
C LEU A 458 33.05 29.00 16.08
N ASP A 459 33.60 29.53 17.19
CA ASP A 459 35.00 30.00 17.29
C ASP A 459 36.00 28.84 17.46
N GLU A 460 35.58 27.62 17.79
CA GLU A 460 36.45 26.50 18.16
C GLU A 460 36.25 25.27 17.22
N THR A 461 36.27 25.47 15.92
CA THR A 461 36.29 24.31 14.97
C THR A 461 37.72 24.01 14.52
N GLU A 462 38.08 22.74 14.57
CA GLU A 462 39.38 22.29 14.08
C GLU A 462 39.49 22.52 12.56
N LYS A 463 40.72 22.65 12.03
CA LYS A 463 40.98 22.91 10.61
C LYS A 463 40.28 21.85 9.68
N GLN A 464 40.25 20.60 10.12
CA GLN A 464 39.59 19.51 9.35
C GLN A 464 38.07 19.64 9.39
N GLU A 465 37.50 20.01 10.53
CA GLU A 465 36.05 20.22 10.67
C GLU A 465 35.57 21.36 9.77
N ASN A 466 36.32 22.48 9.77
CA ASN A 466 36.03 23.62 8.88
C ASN A 466 36.12 23.24 7.38
N ALA A 467 37.08 22.42 7.00
CA ALA A 467 37.20 21.95 5.62
C ALA A 467 35.99 21.13 5.21
N VAL A 468 35.53 20.16 6.04
CA VAL A 468 34.36 19.35 5.77
C VAL A 468 33.07 20.19 5.77
N ILE A 469 32.87 21.08 6.76
CA ILE A 469 31.71 21.98 6.79
C ILE A 469 31.66 22.85 5.52
N THR A 470 32.79 23.41 5.12
CA THR A 470 32.88 24.25 3.93
C THR A 470 32.58 23.44 2.65
N ALA A 471 33.12 22.22 2.54
CA ALA A 471 32.82 21.32 1.43
C ALA A 471 31.32 20.97 1.36
N LEU A 472 30.70 20.69 2.50
CA LEU A 472 29.27 20.45 2.59
C LEU A 472 28.43 21.66 2.16
N LEU A 473 28.71 22.84 2.69
CA LEU A 473 27.94 24.06 2.41
C LEU A 473 28.08 24.53 0.96
N ARG A 474 29.23 24.29 0.31
CA ARG A 474 29.47 24.67 -1.10
C ARG A 474 28.76 23.75 -2.08
N ASN A 475 28.69 22.46 -1.75
CA ASN A 475 28.29 21.43 -2.73
C ASN A 475 26.88 20.87 -2.51
N TYR A 476 26.33 21.03 -1.31
CA TYR A 476 25.01 20.49 -0.95
C TYR A 476 24.11 21.60 -0.43
N GLY A 477 22.92 21.72 -0.96
CA GLY A 477 21.93 22.69 -0.47
C GLY A 477 20.98 22.08 0.57
N ASN A 478 20.19 22.92 1.24
CA ASN A 478 19.15 22.56 2.22
C ASN A 478 19.62 21.80 3.46
N LEU A 479 20.90 21.75 3.71
CA LEU A 479 21.50 21.05 4.85
C LEU A 479 20.95 21.48 6.21
N PHE A 480 20.36 22.68 6.32
CA PHE A 480 19.79 23.22 7.57
C PHE A 480 18.33 22.80 7.80
N ILE A 481 17.68 22.28 6.78
CA ILE A 481 16.23 22.06 6.76
C ILE A 481 15.91 20.57 6.70
N ASP A 482 16.60 19.85 5.82
CA ASP A 482 16.42 18.42 5.63
C ASP A 482 17.74 17.72 5.33
N TYR A 483 17.75 16.38 5.41
CA TYR A 483 18.90 15.58 5.03
C TYR A 483 19.25 15.76 3.57
N ALA A 484 20.50 16.12 3.29
CA ALA A 484 21.08 16.03 1.96
C ALA A 484 21.87 14.73 1.83
N TYR A 485 21.61 13.98 0.76
CA TYR A 485 22.45 12.84 0.40
C TYR A 485 23.79 13.34 -0.06
N ILE A 486 24.86 12.76 0.52
CA ILE A 486 26.24 13.16 0.25
C ILE A 486 27.03 12.01 -0.37
N ASP A 487 28.05 12.36 -1.16
CA ASP A 487 29.09 11.44 -1.57
C ASP A 487 30.34 11.73 -0.73
N GLU A 488 30.68 10.81 0.16
CA GLU A 488 31.81 10.95 1.10
C GLU A 488 33.16 11.05 0.34
N ARG A 489 33.27 10.41 -0.83
CA ARG A 489 34.48 10.52 -1.68
C ARG A 489 34.63 11.92 -2.26
N TYR A 490 33.53 12.47 -2.76
CA TYR A 490 33.54 13.82 -3.32
C TYR A 490 33.86 14.89 -2.24
N ILE A 491 33.35 14.69 -1.01
CA ILE A 491 33.70 15.58 0.12
C ILE A 491 35.17 15.43 0.46
N ALA A 492 35.73 14.22 0.45
CA ALA A 492 37.15 13.97 0.69
C ALA A 492 38.03 14.72 -0.30
N ASP A 493 37.72 14.65 -1.59
CA ASP A 493 38.43 15.38 -2.64
C ASP A 493 38.34 16.90 -2.45
N GLN A 494 37.17 17.44 -2.09
CA GLN A 494 36.94 18.88 -1.89
C GLN A 494 37.57 19.42 -0.61
N ALA A 495 37.64 18.60 0.45
CA ALA A 495 38.23 18.97 1.73
C ALA A 495 39.75 18.73 1.79
N GLY A 496 40.30 18.01 0.82
CA GLY A 496 41.72 17.60 0.81
C GLY A 496 42.05 16.59 1.92
N LEU A 497 41.11 15.73 2.24
CA LEU A 497 41.20 14.72 3.31
C LEU A 497 41.03 13.32 2.72
N ASP A 498 41.47 12.29 3.46
CA ASP A 498 41.12 10.93 3.09
C ASP A 498 39.69 10.56 3.55
N LEU A 499 39.15 9.47 2.99
CA LEU A 499 37.77 9.03 3.25
C LEU A 499 37.51 8.73 4.74
N ASN A 500 38.51 8.16 5.44
CA ASN A 500 38.42 7.86 6.85
C ASN A 500 38.40 9.13 7.70
N GLN A 501 39.22 10.11 7.34
CA GLN A 501 39.26 11.41 8.01
C GLN A 501 37.92 12.14 7.86
N VAL A 502 37.32 12.14 6.66
CA VAL A 502 35.97 12.71 6.44
C VAL A 502 34.93 12.00 7.30
N TYR A 503 34.97 10.66 7.30
CA TYR A 503 34.04 9.87 8.11
C TYR A 503 34.17 10.18 9.61
N GLN A 504 35.38 10.22 10.15
CA GLN A 504 35.62 10.53 11.56
C GLN A 504 35.21 11.99 11.90
N THR A 505 35.50 12.92 11.01
CA THR A 505 35.14 14.34 11.17
C THR A 505 33.61 14.51 11.19
N LEU A 506 32.88 13.86 10.28
CA LEU A 506 31.41 13.89 10.27
C LEU A 506 30.81 13.28 11.55
N LYS A 507 31.43 12.23 12.07
CA LYS A 507 31.05 11.62 13.34
C LYS A 507 31.30 12.55 14.53
N THR A 508 32.44 13.22 14.57
CA THR A 508 32.79 14.20 15.61
C THR A 508 31.83 15.39 15.57
N LEU A 509 31.53 15.93 14.41
CA LEU A 509 30.55 16.99 14.21
C LEU A 509 29.15 16.60 14.68
N THR A 510 28.79 15.32 14.54
CA THR A 510 27.52 14.78 15.06
C THR A 510 27.56 14.72 16.59
N GLN A 511 28.65 14.28 17.19
CA GLN A 511 28.82 14.23 18.64
C GLN A 511 28.79 15.63 19.27
N LYS A 512 29.30 16.63 18.56
CA LYS A 512 29.25 18.05 18.95
C LYS A 512 27.86 18.69 18.71
N ASN A 513 26.86 17.94 18.23
CA ASN A 513 25.52 18.42 17.85
C ASN A 513 25.55 19.58 16.83
N ILE A 514 26.55 19.64 15.97
CA ILE A 514 26.65 20.62 14.88
C ILE A 514 25.84 20.17 13.68
N LEU A 515 25.95 18.88 13.33
CA LEU A 515 25.20 18.25 12.26
C LEU A 515 24.81 16.81 12.65
N HIS A 516 23.88 16.23 11.94
CA HIS A 516 23.55 14.79 12.05
C HIS A 516 24.01 14.07 10.79
N PHE A 517 24.92 13.12 10.94
CA PHE A 517 25.48 12.32 9.86
C PHE A 517 24.97 10.89 9.94
N VAL A 518 24.37 10.43 8.85
CA VAL A 518 23.98 9.03 8.65
C VAL A 518 24.90 8.45 7.57
N PRO A 519 25.85 7.59 7.92
CA PRO A 519 26.84 7.07 6.98
C PRO A 519 26.26 6.06 5.98
N ARG A 520 26.90 5.92 4.80
CA ARG A 520 26.62 4.87 3.83
C ARG A 520 27.24 3.55 4.31
N ARG A 521 26.42 2.58 4.72
CA ARG A 521 26.92 1.22 5.06
C ARG A 521 25.86 0.15 4.78
N LYS A 522 26.32 -1.10 4.70
CA LYS A 522 25.49 -2.30 4.45
C LYS A 522 24.76 -2.83 5.70
N THR A 523 24.75 -2.11 6.79
CA THR A 523 24.11 -2.52 8.05
C THR A 523 22.95 -1.58 8.39
N PRO A 524 21.84 -2.07 8.96
CA PRO A 524 20.77 -1.21 9.49
C PRO A 524 21.28 -0.21 10.54
N TYR A 525 20.50 0.88 10.76
CA TYR A 525 20.82 1.91 11.74
C TYR A 525 19.71 2.09 12.74
N ILE A 526 20.09 2.48 13.95
CA ILE A 526 19.19 2.95 14.99
C ILE A 526 19.62 4.35 15.40
N THR A 527 18.67 5.29 15.38
CA THR A 527 18.87 6.65 15.88
C THR A 527 17.92 6.87 17.06
N TYR A 528 18.43 7.33 18.20
CA TYR A 528 17.57 7.75 19.30
C TYR A 528 16.93 9.10 18.98
N VAL A 529 15.60 9.15 18.87
CA VAL A 529 14.86 10.39 18.56
C VAL A 529 14.82 11.33 19.75
N ARG A 530 14.82 10.76 20.95
CA ARG A 530 14.82 11.47 22.22
C ARG A 530 15.89 10.90 23.17
N ASN A 531 16.16 11.62 24.25
CA ASN A 531 17.05 11.10 25.29
C ASN A 531 16.53 9.77 25.82
N ARG A 532 17.44 8.85 26.13
CA ARG A 532 17.11 7.56 26.71
C ARG A 532 16.30 7.75 28.00
N GLU A 533 15.18 7.11 28.06
CA GLU A 533 14.39 6.91 29.27
C GLU A 533 14.73 5.55 29.90
N ASP A 534 14.39 5.36 31.17
CA ASP A 534 14.41 4.04 31.80
C ASP A 534 13.40 3.12 31.07
N GLY A 535 13.78 1.87 30.78
CA GLY A 535 12.91 0.94 30.08
C GLY A 535 11.55 0.69 30.75
N ALA A 536 11.52 0.79 32.08
CA ALA A 536 10.27 0.68 32.84
C ALA A 536 9.29 1.84 32.57
N ASN A 537 9.82 3.00 32.14
CA ASN A 537 9.02 4.20 31.88
C ASN A 537 8.55 4.30 30.41
N ILE A 538 8.90 3.35 29.56
CA ILE A 538 8.44 3.34 28.17
C ILE A 538 6.92 3.17 28.12
N VAL A 539 6.25 4.14 27.53
CA VAL A 539 4.81 4.13 27.31
C VAL A 539 4.50 3.74 25.86
N LEU A 540 3.91 2.58 25.69
CA LEU A 540 3.35 2.17 24.40
C LEU A 540 1.86 2.48 24.43
N SER A 541 1.42 3.48 23.65
CA SER A 541 0.00 3.83 23.57
C SER A 541 -0.84 2.67 23.03
N LYS A 542 -2.12 2.64 23.40
CA LYS A 542 -3.06 1.64 22.94
C LYS A 542 -3.11 1.55 21.41
N GLU A 543 -3.07 2.69 20.73
CA GLU A 543 -3.06 2.79 19.27
C GLU A 543 -1.81 2.18 18.63
N VAL A 544 -0.65 2.25 19.30
CA VAL A 544 0.61 1.74 18.78
C VAL A 544 0.72 0.23 18.97
N TYR A 545 0.17 -0.32 20.04
CA TYR A 545 0.39 -1.71 20.41
C TYR A 545 -0.90 -2.54 20.43
N GLU A 546 -1.83 -2.31 21.38
CA GLU A 546 -3.00 -3.18 21.62
C GLU A 546 -3.93 -3.22 20.42
N ASP A 547 -4.34 -2.06 19.93
CA ASP A 547 -5.30 -1.97 18.82
C ASP A 547 -4.75 -2.62 17.55
N ARG A 548 -3.44 -2.45 17.30
CA ARG A 548 -2.77 -3.08 16.15
C ARG A 548 -2.60 -4.59 16.31
N LYS A 549 -2.26 -5.06 17.52
CA LYS A 549 -2.17 -6.49 17.83
C LYS A 549 -3.50 -7.17 17.62
N GLU A 550 -4.59 -6.57 18.14
CA GLU A 550 -5.93 -7.09 17.96
C GLU A 550 -6.36 -7.13 16.49
N GLN A 551 -6.13 -6.06 15.74
CA GLN A 551 -6.40 -6.02 14.30
C GLN A 551 -5.64 -7.09 13.53
N PHE A 552 -4.36 -7.28 13.84
CA PHE A 552 -3.56 -8.31 13.20
C PHE A 552 -4.07 -9.71 13.52
N ALA A 553 -4.45 -9.95 14.77
CA ALA A 553 -5.05 -11.21 15.22
C ALA A 553 -6.39 -11.47 14.52
N GLN A 554 -7.26 -10.45 14.38
CA GLN A 554 -8.53 -10.55 13.66
C GLN A 554 -8.35 -10.91 12.19
N ARG A 555 -7.34 -10.32 11.49
CA ARG A 555 -7.03 -10.67 10.10
C ARG A 555 -6.55 -12.10 9.95
N ILE A 556 -5.67 -12.56 10.85
CA ILE A 556 -5.22 -13.95 10.88
C ILE A 556 -6.39 -14.89 11.12
N LYS A 557 -7.26 -14.56 12.08
CA LYS A 557 -8.46 -15.34 12.35
C LYS A 557 -9.36 -15.43 11.10
N ALA A 558 -9.64 -14.31 10.45
CA ALA A 558 -10.45 -14.30 9.23
C ALA A 558 -9.84 -15.20 8.13
N MET A 559 -8.51 -15.22 8.01
CA MET A 559 -7.82 -16.09 7.05
C MET A 559 -7.93 -17.57 7.43
N ILE A 560 -7.81 -17.91 8.70
CA ILE A 560 -8.00 -19.29 9.21
C ILE A 560 -9.43 -19.72 8.97
N ASP A 561 -10.43 -18.88 9.32
CA ASP A 561 -11.85 -19.16 9.10
C ASP A 561 -12.15 -19.37 7.60
N TYR A 562 -11.56 -18.57 6.72
CA TYR A 562 -11.69 -18.75 5.28
C TYR A 562 -11.14 -20.10 4.80
N VAL A 563 -9.97 -20.50 5.30
CA VAL A 563 -9.33 -21.74 4.85
C VAL A 563 -10.06 -22.97 5.36
N LYS A 564 -10.51 -22.95 6.61
CA LYS A 564 -11.23 -24.08 7.26
C LYS A 564 -12.69 -24.21 6.84
N ASN A 565 -13.23 -23.20 6.17
CA ASN A 565 -14.61 -23.24 5.76
C ASN A 565 -14.86 -24.24 4.62
N ASP A 566 -15.79 -25.15 4.81
CA ASP A 566 -16.22 -26.16 3.83
C ASP A 566 -17.67 -25.99 3.37
N ASN A 567 -18.39 -25.01 3.95
CA ASN A 567 -19.83 -24.87 3.77
C ASN A 567 -20.23 -23.67 2.92
N VAL A 568 -19.53 -22.53 3.07
CA VAL A 568 -19.85 -21.30 2.36
C VAL A 568 -18.99 -21.15 1.10
N CYS A 569 -19.58 -20.73 0.00
CA CYS A 569 -18.85 -20.43 -1.24
C CYS A 569 -17.66 -19.51 -1.00
N ARG A 570 -16.47 -19.90 -1.47
CA ARG A 570 -15.21 -19.12 -1.29
C ARG A 570 -15.32 -17.69 -1.81
N SER A 571 -15.91 -17.51 -2.98
CA SER A 571 -16.11 -16.17 -3.57
C SER A 571 -17.04 -15.33 -2.71
N ARG A 572 -18.12 -15.91 -2.18
CA ARG A 572 -19.07 -15.22 -1.29
C ARG A 572 -18.41 -14.78 0.03
N MET A 573 -17.58 -15.63 0.62
CA MET A 573 -16.82 -15.23 1.82
C MET A 573 -15.90 -14.04 1.58
N LEU A 574 -15.17 -14.06 0.45
CA LEU A 574 -14.28 -12.94 0.08
C LEU A 574 -15.07 -11.64 -0.14
N LEU A 575 -16.19 -11.71 -0.87
CA LEU A 575 -17.04 -10.55 -1.12
C LEU A 575 -17.64 -9.99 0.17
N ASN A 576 -18.16 -10.85 1.05
CA ASN A 576 -18.70 -10.45 2.35
C ASN A 576 -17.63 -9.79 3.24
N TYR A 577 -16.40 -10.30 3.22
CA TYR A 577 -15.28 -9.69 3.96
C TYR A 577 -15.02 -8.23 3.54
N PHE A 578 -15.15 -7.93 2.24
CA PHE A 578 -15.03 -6.56 1.71
C PHE A 578 -16.34 -5.75 1.80
N GLY A 579 -17.37 -6.28 2.45
CA GLY A 579 -18.66 -5.59 2.67
C GLY A 579 -19.64 -5.68 1.51
N GLU A 580 -19.36 -6.52 0.49
CA GLU A 580 -20.28 -6.77 -0.61
C GLU A 580 -21.19 -7.95 -0.25
N LYS A 581 -22.42 -7.66 0.12
CA LYS A 581 -23.43 -8.69 0.43
C LYS A 581 -23.82 -9.43 -0.85
N ARG A 582 -23.60 -10.74 -0.86
CA ARG A 582 -23.97 -11.60 -1.98
C ARG A 582 -24.66 -12.86 -1.48
N THR A 583 -25.72 -13.23 -2.14
CA THR A 583 -26.56 -14.37 -1.83
C THR A 583 -26.28 -15.59 -2.72
N THR A 584 -25.73 -15.36 -3.93
CA THR A 584 -25.53 -16.43 -4.92
C THR A 584 -24.14 -17.01 -4.89
N ASP A 585 -24.01 -18.32 -4.91
CA ASP A 585 -22.76 -19.05 -4.99
C ASP A 585 -22.10 -18.94 -6.37
N CYS A 586 -20.76 -18.93 -6.41
CA CYS A 586 -20.01 -18.79 -7.68
C CYS A 586 -20.12 -20.02 -8.60
N GLY A 587 -20.41 -21.18 -8.06
CA GLY A 587 -20.59 -22.43 -8.80
C GLY A 587 -19.32 -23.13 -9.29
N HIS A 588 -18.11 -22.57 -9.02
CA HIS A 588 -16.84 -23.10 -9.57
C HIS A 588 -15.69 -23.15 -8.57
N CYS A 589 -15.87 -22.72 -7.31
CA CYS A 589 -14.91 -22.95 -6.24
C CYS A 589 -14.98 -24.42 -5.74
N ASP A 590 -13.99 -24.82 -4.93
CA ASP A 590 -13.93 -26.16 -4.33
C ASP A 590 -15.22 -26.51 -3.58
N VAL A 591 -15.73 -25.62 -2.72
CA VAL A 591 -16.96 -25.81 -1.96
C VAL A 591 -18.20 -26.00 -2.87
N CYS A 592 -18.33 -25.14 -3.90
CA CYS A 592 -19.46 -25.26 -4.82
C CYS A 592 -19.41 -26.54 -5.65
N LEU A 593 -18.21 -27.01 -6.00
CA LEU A 593 -18.03 -28.25 -6.74
C LEU A 593 -18.31 -29.46 -5.86
N SER A 594 -17.84 -29.46 -4.60
CA SER A 594 -18.15 -30.56 -3.65
C SER A 594 -19.64 -30.67 -3.38
N LYS A 595 -20.35 -29.56 -3.18
CA LYS A 595 -21.82 -29.53 -3.04
C LYS A 595 -22.53 -30.12 -4.27
N ARG A 596 -22.03 -29.88 -5.50
CA ARG A 596 -22.60 -30.46 -6.73
C ARG A 596 -22.45 -31.97 -6.80
N HIS A 597 -21.37 -32.50 -6.22
CA HIS A 597 -21.09 -33.94 -6.21
C HIS A 597 -21.73 -34.66 -5.01
N ASN A 598 -22.31 -33.92 -4.03
CA ASN A 598 -23.00 -34.51 -2.88
C ASN A 598 -24.52 -34.19 -2.94
N PRO A 599 -25.35 -35.04 -3.54
CA PRO A 599 -26.81 -34.82 -3.64
C PRO A 599 -27.50 -34.71 -2.28
N GLN A 600 -26.98 -35.40 -1.28
CA GLN A 600 -27.54 -35.42 0.07
C GLN A 600 -27.48 -34.03 0.74
N MET A 601 -26.35 -33.36 0.62
CA MET A 601 -26.16 -32.02 1.23
C MET A 601 -27.14 -30.98 0.65
N LYS A 602 -27.43 -31.04 -0.65
CA LYS A 602 -28.46 -30.19 -1.28
C LYS A 602 -29.87 -30.50 -0.80
N SER A 603 -30.16 -31.78 -0.55
CA SER A 603 -31.43 -32.19 -0.01
C SER A 603 -31.60 -31.67 1.41
N ASP A 604 -30.53 -31.74 2.21
CA ASP A 604 -30.54 -31.33 3.60
C ASP A 604 -30.64 -29.79 3.76
N GLU A 605 -29.95 -29.02 2.91
CA GLU A 605 -30.09 -27.54 2.86
C GLU A 605 -31.53 -27.13 2.47
N LYS A 606 -32.13 -27.79 1.49
CA LYS A 606 -33.53 -27.54 1.09
C LYS A 606 -34.51 -27.88 2.21
N THR A 607 -34.26 -28.98 2.90
CA THR A 607 -35.07 -29.43 4.05
C THR A 607 -34.95 -28.46 5.22
N ALA A 608 -33.71 -28.01 5.54
CA ALA A 608 -33.47 -27.00 6.56
C ALA A 608 -34.22 -25.70 6.27
N ARG A 609 -34.13 -25.20 5.04
CA ARG A 609 -34.84 -23.97 4.63
C ARG A 609 -36.36 -24.11 4.78
N GLN A 610 -36.93 -25.24 4.37
CA GLN A 610 -38.34 -25.48 4.52
C GLN A 610 -38.76 -25.54 5.98
N GLN A 611 -37.98 -26.18 6.85
CA GLN A 611 -38.30 -26.30 8.28
C GLN A 611 -38.14 -24.95 9.01
N ILE A 612 -37.16 -24.12 8.64
CA ILE A 612 -37.03 -22.76 9.19
C ILE A 612 -38.22 -21.90 8.77
N ILE A 613 -38.62 -21.93 7.49
CA ILE A 613 -39.81 -21.20 7.02
C ILE A 613 -41.07 -21.69 7.75
N GLN A 614 -41.23 -22.99 7.93
CA GLN A 614 -42.36 -23.55 8.64
C GLN A 614 -42.37 -23.12 10.10
N LEU A 615 -41.24 -23.08 10.78
CA LEU A 615 -41.12 -22.61 12.19
C LEU A 615 -41.53 -21.15 12.29
N LEU A 616 -41.14 -20.29 11.34
CA LEU A 616 -41.37 -18.84 11.36
C LEU A 616 -42.66 -18.41 10.64
N SER A 617 -43.45 -19.37 10.13
CA SER A 617 -44.69 -19.11 9.37
C SER A 617 -45.82 -18.46 10.18
N ASP A 618 -45.77 -18.58 11.49
CA ASP A 618 -46.74 -17.97 12.42
C ASP A 618 -46.48 -16.46 12.63
N LYS A 619 -45.39 -15.90 12.02
CA LYS A 619 -44.99 -14.49 12.13
C LYS A 619 -44.71 -14.04 13.57
N GLN A 620 -44.40 -14.97 14.48
CA GLN A 620 -43.96 -14.65 15.83
C GLN A 620 -42.43 -14.63 15.93
N LYS A 621 -41.92 -14.11 17.04
CA LYS A 621 -40.48 -14.11 17.33
C LYS A 621 -40.09 -15.41 17.99
N HIS A 622 -39.31 -16.26 17.32
CA HIS A 622 -38.78 -17.51 17.81
C HIS A 622 -37.36 -17.35 18.32
N HIS A 623 -37.06 -17.95 19.46
CA HIS A 623 -35.71 -17.94 20.00
C HIS A 623 -34.80 -18.87 19.18
N ILE A 624 -33.55 -18.45 18.92
CA ILE A 624 -32.58 -19.18 18.07
C ILE A 624 -32.35 -20.63 18.54
N THR A 625 -32.56 -20.91 19.83
CA THR A 625 -32.46 -22.28 20.36
C THR A 625 -33.54 -23.23 19.86
N GLU A 626 -34.65 -22.75 19.32
CA GLU A 626 -35.71 -23.57 18.76
C GLU A 626 -35.29 -24.26 17.47
N LEU A 627 -34.30 -23.69 16.79
CA LEU A 627 -33.67 -24.33 15.61
C LEU A 627 -32.97 -25.64 15.94
N LYS A 628 -32.61 -25.91 17.21
CA LYS A 628 -32.05 -27.20 17.65
C LYS A 628 -33.04 -28.35 17.51
N ASN A 629 -34.31 -28.07 17.33
CA ASN A 629 -35.35 -29.09 17.10
C ASN A 629 -35.34 -29.61 15.65
N ILE A 630 -34.59 -28.95 14.75
CA ILE A 630 -34.37 -29.39 13.37
C ILE A 630 -33.34 -30.52 13.40
N LEU A 631 -33.72 -31.70 12.95
CA LEU A 631 -32.91 -32.92 12.97
C LEU A 631 -31.87 -32.92 11.83
N LEU A 632 -31.10 -31.85 11.70
CA LEU A 632 -30.01 -31.68 10.74
C LEU A 632 -28.76 -31.17 11.47
N SER A 633 -27.58 -31.23 10.82
CA SER A 633 -26.36 -30.72 11.44
C SER A 633 -26.44 -29.20 11.67
N SER A 634 -25.91 -28.73 12.79
CA SER A 634 -25.90 -27.30 13.14
C SER A 634 -25.29 -26.47 12.04
N ASP A 635 -24.21 -26.96 11.37
CA ASP A 635 -23.51 -26.25 10.30
C ASP A 635 -24.40 -26.01 9.07
N ILE A 636 -25.29 -26.94 8.72
CA ILE A 636 -26.26 -26.77 7.62
C ILE A 636 -27.32 -25.75 8.01
N ILE A 637 -27.82 -25.83 9.25
CA ILE A 637 -28.84 -24.89 9.78
C ILE A 637 -28.25 -23.46 9.78
N ASP A 638 -27.06 -23.29 10.32
CA ASP A 638 -26.40 -21.99 10.41
C ASP A 638 -26.12 -21.40 9.02
N THR A 639 -25.68 -22.22 8.06
CA THR A 639 -25.45 -21.80 6.68
C THR A 639 -26.75 -21.33 6.01
N VAL A 640 -27.83 -22.11 6.15
CA VAL A 640 -29.14 -21.77 5.56
C VAL A 640 -29.74 -20.53 6.22
N MET A 641 -29.57 -20.39 7.53
CA MET A 641 -30.04 -19.23 8.30
C MET A 641 -29.32 -17.96 7.86
N GLU A 642 -27.99 -17.99 7.72
CA GLU A 642 -27.22 -16.85 7.19
C GLU A 642 -27.65 -16.47 5.75
N GLU A 643 -27.92 -17.47 4.89
CA GLU A 643 -28.47 -17.22 3.58
C GLU A 643 -29.82 -16.52 3.60
N MET A 644 -30.74 -17.02 4.42
CA MET A 644 -32.09 -16.46 4.53
C MET A 644 -32.10 -15.05 5.13
N ILE A 645 -31.18 -14.75 6.06
CA ILE A 645 -30.99 -13.39 6.60
C ILE A 645 -30.44 -12.46 5.51
N ASN A 646 -29.44 -12.91 4.76
CA ASN A 646 -28.84 -12.11 3.68
C ASN A 646 -29.83 -11.89 2.51
N ASP A 647 -30.75 -12.81 2.27
CA ASP A 647 -31.82 -12.71 1.26
C ASP A 647 -33.02 -11.89 1.77
N GLU A 648 -32.94 -11.32 3.00
CA GLU A 648 -34.02 -10.57 3.64
C GLU A 648 -35.32 -11.39 3.81
N GLN A 649 -35.21 -12.71 3.83
CA GLN A 649 -36.35 -13.63 4.04
C GLN A 649 -36.69 -13.79 5.52
N ILE A 650 -35.69 -13.67 6.39
CA ILE A 650 -35.85 -13.71 7.84
C ILE A 650 -35.03 -12.58 8.50
N TYR A 651 -35.46 -12.13 9.66
CA TYR A 651 -34.81 -11.08 10.41
C TYR A 651 -34.35 -11.57 11.76
N ILE A 652 -33.23 -11.02 12.27
CA ILE A 652 -32.71 -11.31 13.58
C ILE A 652 -32.73 -10.07 14.47
N GLN A 653 -33.27 -10.20 15.68
CA GLN A 653 -33.26 -9.16 16.71
C GLN A 653 -32.80 -9.75 18.06
N GLY A 654 -31.52 -9.52 18.39
CA GLY A 654 -30.87 -10.17 19.52
C GLY A 654 -30.79 -11.69 19.33
N ALA A 655 -31.45 -12.48 20.18
CA ALA A 655 -31.50 -13.93 20.06
C ALA A 655 -32.80 -14.45 19.41
N TYR A 656 -33.58 -13.58 18.78
CA TYR A 656 -34.88 -13.93 18.20
C TYR A 656 -34.86 -13.79 16.67
N LEU A 657 -35.50 -14.77 16.00
CA LEU A 657 -35.72 -14.83 14.56
C LEU A 657 -37.21 -14.62 14.25
N PHE A 658 -37.52 -13.95 13.15
CA PHE A 658 -38.90 -13.74 12.68
C PHE A 658 -38.95 -13.48 11.18
N MET A 659 -40.10 -13.64 10.55
CA MET A 659 -40.43 -13.26 9.17
C MET A 659 -41.41 -12.09 9.20
N GLU A 660 -41.27 -11.13 8.29
CA GLU A 660 -42.23 -10.02 8.09
C GLU A 660 -43.52 -10.48 7.40
#